data_6c0555ac2a4b1fb128f4e3f4a9cf0890
#
_entry.id   6c0555ac2a4b1fb128f4e3f4a9cf0890
#
_cell.length_a   1.000
_cell.length_b   1.000
_cell.length_c   1.000
_cell.angle_alpha   90.00
_cell.angle_beta   90.00
_cell.angle_gamma   90.00
#
_symmetry.space_group_name_H-M   'P 1'
#
loop_
_entity.id
_entity.type
_entity.pdbx_description
1 polymer ?
#
loop_
_entity_poly.entity_id
_entity_poly.type
_entity_poly.pdbx_seq_one_letter_code
_entity_poly.pdbx_strand_id
1 'polypeptide(L)'
;MSKKFTIAFQLTNFLEEYPRLLLAGATDAAKELDVNLFVFQTEAFDIPFDYRYQSNILFEFLNDREFDFLILSSSSLLNFISASEFEEKIKKLQGKNIISLGIPLKNAYAIVVENRKATFEATTHLIEVHRKRKIGFIKGSESNIEANERFKGYVEALERHGMELDNEIIFQGNFLKESGERVAGIILNKLVGKIDAIVCANDNMALGLTRKLKESGIKIPEDIAVIGFDDTPYARAFFPQLSTVRQPLYKQGYLAVKMAADILMNETYPSITELPTLFIPRASCGCSFENKSKNFQISEEAFYREIKKILEIEDINFYLSNEVFSFFQRIFSLTKDEKNPGEKIQEEISHKLVSLISKFIESKKNFYFLGEIFELLRKKQNIDENFIAECKILVLKSENLFFKEFFEEANYLDIKLKNIFTAISSSLNWEEWLEKMFESFYNLPFDFLFLFRFETPVFHRKGEPFNILDIGKKLIMGFDKKRNLFIKTMEGITIERDSFLHEICMRENFFNLCVFLVYFMDYIYGYLVIDYDVSKIMYIEDIAKTIGENFFKLIIIDSLSKEMGEIKKRQEEIERELAFAELLQKNIIPSRPPFQNIAFYSKFKEKVGGDFFDFISFRERDWIGILVADVSGHGIPTAIITSILKSSILQLRNSIVNPSEFLMNLNDTIYSMCREGFFVTAFYGIIKQNEKKLVFSVAGHNLPYAITSKEVFLIKSELSSMPLGVLTSEELKSSGKDYRNEEFLLDNTKKLIFYTDGLVDISSKYNPQTTFEDYLLKSLFLRLKDKNPEDFVENVKNSIISFHGSEDFEDDITFICVDLV
;
A
#
# COMPACT_ATOMS: atom_id res chain seq x y z
N MET A 1 -41.75 -14.95 16.47
CA MET A 1 -40.80 -15.76 15.69
C MET A 1 -39.70 -16.19 16.66
N SER A 2 -39.29 -17.45 16.70
CA SER A 2 -38.14 -17.87 17.50
C SER A 2 -36.88 -17.20 16.95
N LYS A 3 -36.04 -16.63 17.82
CA LYS A 3 -34.75 -16.06 17.41
C LYS A 3 -33.96 -17.15 16.67
N LYS A 4 -33.49 -16.87 15.43
CA LYS A 4 -32.62 -17.79 14.71
C LYS A 4 -31.25 -17.82 15.38
N PHE A 5 -30.65 -18.99 15.43
CA PHE A 5 -29.27 -19.13 15.92
C PHE A 5 -28.30 -18.45 14.99
N THR A 6 -27.31 -17.82 15.58
CA THR A 6 -26.25 -17.12 14.87
C THR A 6 -24.90 -17.73 15.23
N ILE A 7 -24.21 -18.27 14.22
CA ILE A 7 -22.94 -18.98 14.36
C ILE A 7 -21.84 -18.13 13.73
N ALA A 8 -20.74 -17.91 14.46
CA ALA A 8 -19.54 -17.33 13.90
C ALA A 8 -18.54 -18.43 13.55
N PHE A 9 -17.99 -18.40 12.35
CA PHE A 9 -16.99 -19.33 11.86
C PHE A 9 -15.72 -18.57 11.48
N GLN A 10 -14.65 -18.81 12.21
CA GLN A 10 -13.33 -18.29 11.90
C GLN A 10 -12.62 -19.23 10.94
N LEU A 11 -12.14 -18.71 9.81
CA LEU A 11 -11.35 -19.43 8.82
C LEU A 11 -10.13 -18.61 8.39
N THR A 12 -9.08 -19.31 7.96
CA THR A 12 -7.87 -18.68 7.43
C THR A 12 -7.86 -18.74 5.91
N ASN A 13 -7.25 -17.76 5.26
CA ASN A 13 -6.82 -17.75 3.86
C ASN A 13 -7.70 -18.51 2.84
N PHE A 14 -8.69 -17.85 2.27
CA PHE A 14 -9.58 -18.44 1.26
C PHE A 14 -8.91 -18.73 -0.11
N LEU A 15 -7.67 -18.33 -0.32
CA LEU A 15 -6.92 -18.71 -1.53
C LEU A 15 -6.57 -20.20 -1.53
N GLU A 16 -6.53 -20.82 -0.35
CA GLU A 16 -6.29 -22.25 -0.20
C GLU A 16 -7.60 -23.05 -0.28
N GLU A 17 -7.51 -24.27 -0.75
CA GLU A 17 -8.68 -25.16 -0.89
C GLU A 17 -9.19 -25.67 0.45
N TYR A 18 -8.28 -25.93 1.39
CA TYR A 18 -8.64 -26.44 2.72
C TYR A 18 -9.75 -25.62 3.40
N PRO A 19 -9.64 -24.30 3.60
CA PRO A 19 -10.70 -23.51 4.21
C PRO A 19 -11.94 -23.39 3.32
N ARG A 20 -11.81 -23.43 1.99
CA ARG A 20 -12.97 -23.37 1.10
C ARG A 20 -13.86 -24.61 1.17
N LEU A 21 -13.30 -25.79 1.32
CA LEU A 21 -14.06 -27.03 1.50
C LEU A 21 -14.78 -27.07 2.85
N LEU A 22 -14.11 -26.63 3.92
CA LEU A 22 -14.75 -26.44 5.23
C LEU A 22 -15.94 -25.49 5.12
N LEU A 23 -15.75 -24.37 4.44
CA LEU A 23 -16.79 -23.36 4.24
C LEU A 23 -17.94 -23.88 3.41
N ALA A 24 -17.70 -24.67 2.38
CA ALA A 24 -18.74 -25.26 1.55
C ALA A 24 -19.68 -26.13 2.39
N GLY A 25 -19.12 -27.02 3.20
CA GLY A 25 -19.92 -27.84 4.11
C GLY A 25 -20.70 -27.03 5.15
N ALA A 26 -20.05 -26.04 5.76
CA ALA A 26 -20.66 -25.17 6.74
C ALA A 26 -21.84 -24.36 6.14
N THR A 27 -21.65 -23.86 4.91
CA THR A 27 -22.68 -23.10 4.17
C THR A 27 -23.90 -23.95 3.87
N ASP A 28 -23.70 -25.18 3.41
CA ASP A 28 -24.79 -26.10 3.10
C ASP A 28 -25.57 -26.48 4.38
N ALA A 29 -24.87 -26.78 5.47
CA ALA A 29 -25.48 -27.06 6.75
C ALA A 29 -26.27 -25.87 7.31
N ALA A 30 -25.69 -24.65 7.22
CA ALA A 30 -26.37 -23.46 7.69
C ALA A 30 -27.64 -23.17 6.91
N LYS A 31 -27.63 -23.41 5.59
CA LYS A 31 -28.80 -23.28 4.73
C LYS A 31 -29.87 -24.33 5.05
N GLU A 32 -29.47 -25.58 5.26
CA GLU A 32 -30.40 -26.70 5.55
C GLU A 32 -31.08 -26.53 6.91
N LEU A 33 -30.32 -26.04 7.91
CA LEU A 33 -30.79 -25.87 9.29
C LEU A 33 -31.42 -24.51 9.56
N ASP A 34 -31.47 -23.62 8.56
CA ASP A 34 -31.97 -22.24 8.67
C ASP A 34 -31.32 -21.44 9.80
N VAL A 35 -29.97 -21.53 9.92
CA VAL A 35 -29.14 -20.78 10.89
C VAL A 35 -28.31 -19.71 10.20
N ASN A 36 -28.12 -18.58 10.87
CA ASN A 36 -27.25 -17.52 10.35
C ASN A 36 -25.77 -17.89 10.52
N LEU A 37 -24.99 -17.73 9.46
CA LEU A 37 -23.56 -18.00 9.47
C LEU A 37 -22.75 -16.74 9.11
N PHE A 38 -21.93 -16.30 10.06
CA PHE A 38 -20.90 -15.27 9.84
C PHE A 38 -19.54 -15.91 9.75
N VAL A 39 -18.84 -15.64 8.66
CA VAL A 39 -17.51 -16.17 8.42
C VAL A 39 -16.48 -15.04 8.54
N PHE A 40 -15.53 -15.17 9.44
CA PHE A 40 -14.46 -14.20 9.66
C PHE A 40 -13.17 -14.68 9.00
N GLN A 41 -12.74 -13.95 7.97
CA GLN A 41 -11.47 -14.24 7.31
C GLN A 41 -10.34 -13.66 8.14
N THR A 42 -9.56 -14.55 8.73
CA THR A 42 -8.35 -14.22 9.47
C THR A 42 -7.13 -14.93 8.85
N GLU A 43 -5.99 -14.85 9.51
CA GLU A 43 -4.79 -15.62 9.17
C GLU A 43 -4.31 -16.43 10.37
N ALA A 44 -3.35 -17.33 10.14
CA ALA A 44 -2.65 -17.97 11.24
C ALA A 44 -2.02 -16.94 12.18
N PHE A 45 -2.09 -17.17 13.48
CA PHE A 45 -1.46 -16.25 14.43
C PHE A 45 0.04 -16.17 14.19
N ASP A 46 0.58 -14.96 14.30
CA ASP A 46 1.99 -14.63 14.09
C ASP A 46 2.58 -15.06 12.74
N ILE A 47 1.71 -15.11 11.72
CA ILE A 47 2.13 -15.36 10.32
C ILE A 47 3.31 -14.44 9.95
N PRO A 48 4.42 -14.99 9.38
CA PRO A 48 5.63 -14.20 9.14
C PRO A 48 5.62 -13.40 7.83
N PHE A 49 4.52 -13.43 7.08
CA PHE A 49 4.46 -12.87 5.73
C PHE A 49 3.63 -11.59 5.69
N ASP A 50 4.18 -10.55 5.06
CA ASP A 50 3.52 -9.28 4.75
C ASP A 50 2.67 -8.72 5.90
N TYR A 51 1.65 -7.96 5.55
CA TYR A 51 0.71 -7.34 6.48
C TYR A 51 -0.55 -8.19 6.73
N ARG A 52 -0.57 -9.46 6.29
CA ARG A 52 -1.75 -10.34 6.44
C ARG A 52 -2.16 -10.58 7.88
N TYR A 53 -1.21 -10.48 8.83
CA TYR A 53 -1.50 -10.55 10.27
C TYR A 53 -2.55 -9.55 10.73
N GLN A 54 -2.79 -8.47 9.97
CA GLN A 54 -3.81 -7.47 10.28
C GLN A 54 -5.21 -8.06 10.34
N SER A 55 -5.53 -9.03 9.47
CA SER A 55 -6.85 -9.68 9.46
C SER A 55 -7.17 -10.40 10.77
N ASN A 56 -6.17 -10.75 11.59
CA ASN A 56 -6.38 -11.36 12.90
C ASN A 56 -7.08 -10.43 13.91
N ILE A 57 -7.16 -9.14 13.62
CA ILE A 57 -7.97 -8.21 14.40
C ILE A 57 -9.45 -8.57 14.37
N LEU A 58 -9.93 -9.16 13.28
CA LEU A 58 -11.31 -9.66 13.19
C LEU A 58 -11.62 -10.75 14.22
N PHE A 59 -10.61 -11.41 14.79
CA PHE A 59 -10.78 -12.37 15.87
C PHE A 59 -11.43 -11.75 17.12
N GLU A 60 -11.24 -10.47 17.36
CA GLU A 60 -11.87 -9.75 18.48
C GLU A 60 -13.40 -9.66 18.32
N PHE A 61 -13.93 -9.63 17.09
CA PHE A 61 -15.37 -9.65 16.86
C PHE A 61 -16.05 -10.97 17.26
N LEU A 62 -15.30 -12.07 17.40
CA LEU A 62 -15.85 -13.35 17.85
C LEU A 62 -16.39 -13.28 19.30
N ASN A 63 -15.97 -12.28 20.07
CA ASN A 63 -16.49 -12.02 21.41
C ASN A 63 -17.88 -11.36 21.41
N ASP A 64 -18.38 -10.92 20.24
CA ASP A 64 -19.68 -10.26 20.17
C ASP A 64 -20.78 -11.15 20.76
N ARG A 65 -21.64 -10.53 21.56
CA ARG A 65 -22.77 -11.23 22.23
C ARG A 65 -23.83 -11.77 21.27
N GLU A 66 -23.83 -11.28 20.02
CA GLU A 66 -24.76 -11.72 18.98
C GLU A 66 -24.52 -13.16 18.52
N PHE A 67 -23.31 -13.73 18.76
CA PHE A 67 -22.99 -15.11 18.41
C PHE A 67 -23.38 -16.07 19.51
N ASP A 68 -24.29 -16.99 19.15
CA ASP A 68 -24.74 -18.07 20.04
C ASP A 68 -23.68 -19.20 20.11
N PHE A 69 -22.88 -19.39 19.05
CA PHE A 69 -21.84 -20.42 18.94
C PHE A 69 -20.65 -19.98 18.08
N LEU A 70 -19.45 -20.49 18.40
CA LEU A 70 -18.22 -20.22 17.65
C LEU A 70 -17.63 -21.50 17.07
N ILE A 71 -17.19 -21.45 15.82
CA ILE A 71 -16.41 -22.49 15.16
C ILE A 71 -15.03 -21.93 14.85
N LEU A 72 -13.97 -22.60 15.30
CA LEU A 72 -12.59 -22.16 15.10
C LEU A 72 -11.81 -23.19 14.29
N SER A 73 -11.15 -22.74 13.22
CA SER A 73 -10.14 -23.51 12.48
C SER A 73 -8.83 -23.55 13.26
N SER A 74 -8.84 -24.20 14.42
CA SER A 74 -7.78 -24.11 15.41
C SER A 74 -6.44 -24.65 14.91
N SER A 75 -6.47 -25.73 14.10
CA SER A 75 -5.25 -26.29 13.50
C SER A 75 -4.51 -25.28 12.62
N SER A 76 -5.25 -24.50 11.82
CA SER A 76 -4.67 -23.48 10.95
C SER A 76 -4.15 -22.28 11.73
N LEU A 77 -4.89 -21.86 12.78
CA LEU A 77 -4.49 -20.72 13.63
C LEU A 77 -3.16 -20.95 14.34
N LEU A 78 -2.87 -22.20 14.69
CA LEU A 78 -1.71 -22.59 15.52
C LEU A 78 -0.40 -22.78 14.72
N ASN A 79 -0.39 -22.58 13.42
CA ASN A 79 0.75 -22.94 12.57
C ASN A 79 2.09 -22.24 12.91
N PHE A 80 2.07 -21.06 13.53
CA PHE A 80 3.27 -20.26 13.79
C PHE A 80 3.45 -19.86 15.27
N ILE A 81 2.59 -20.35 16.16
CA ILE A 81 2.67 -20.09 17.61
C ILE A 81 2.67 -21.40 18.38
N SER A 82 3.10 -21.38 19.63
CA SER A 82 3.03 -22.52 20.52
C SER A 82 1.59 -22.80 21.00
N ALA A 83 1.33 -24.02 21.45
CA ALA A 83 0.02 -24.37 22.02
C ALA A 83 -0.35 -23.51 23.24
N SER A 84 0.62 -23.13 24.07
CA SER A 84 0.42 -22.27 25.25
C SER A 84 0.04 -20.84 24.84
N GLU A 85 0.69 -20.28 23.84
CA GLU A 85 0.35 -18.95 23.31
C GLU A 85 -1.03 -18.95 22.63
N PHE A 86 -1.37 -20.04 21.94
CA PHE A 86 -2.70 -20.20 21.36
C PHE A 86 -3.79 -20.23 22.42
N GLU A 87 -3.58 -21.02 23.50
CA GLU A 87 -4.55 -21.06 24.62
C GLU A 87 -4.72 -19.68 25.27
N GLU A 88 -3.66 -18.88 25.37
CA GLU A 88 -3.74 -17.51 25.89
C GLU A 88 -4.55 -16.60 24.96
N LYS A 89 -4.29 -16.67 23.64
CA LYS A 89 -5.02 -15.87 22.66
C LYS A 89 -6.52 -16.17 22.63
N ILE A 90 -6.92 -17.45 22.73
CA ILE A 90 -8.34 -17.85 22.76
C ILE A 90 -9.01 -17.67 24.13
N LYS A 91 -8.25 -17.35 25.18
CA LYS A 91 -8.76 -17.10 26.53
C LYS A 91 -9.81 -16.01 26.59
N LYS A 92 -9.73 -15.05 25.67
CA LYS A 92 -10.72 -13.99 25.50
C LYS A 92 -12.12 -14.51 25.11
N LEU A 93 -12.21 -15.72 24.54
CA LEU A 93 -13.46 -16.36 24.16
C LEU A 93 -14.07 -17.23 25.28
N GLN A 94 -13.56 -17.13 26.51
CA GLN A 94 -14.08 -17.90 27.65
C GLN A 94 -15.54 -17.55 27.91
N GLY A 95 -16.36 -18.60 28.11
CA GLY A 95 -17.81 -18.48 28.31
C GLY A 95 -18.64 -18.60 27.03
N LYS A 96 -18.00 -18.67 25.85
CA LYS A 96 -18.66 -19.00 24.59
C LYS A 96 -18.67 -20.51 24.36
N ASN A 97 -19.72 -21.01 23.70
CA ASN A 97 -19.73 -22.37 23.19
C ASN A 97 -18.83 -22.45 21.95
N ILE A 98 -17.84 -23.35 21.95
CA ILE A 98 -16.83 -23.45 20.91
C ILE A 98 -16.78 -24.86 20.32
N ILE A 99 -16.71 -24.96 18.99
CA ILE A 99 -16.26 -26.15 18.27
C ILE A 99 -14.90 -25.84 17.65
N SER A 100 -13.91 -26.66 17.96
CA SER A 100 -12.54 -26.60 17.46
C SER A 100 -12.36 -27.60 16.32
N LEU A 101 -11.86 -27.15 15.18
CA LEU A 101 -11.51 -28.01 14.05
C LEU A 101 -10.02 -28.35 14.09
N GLY A 102 -9.70 -29.65 13.97
CA GLY A 102 -8.37 -30.22 13.85
C GLY A 102 -7.72 -30.54 15.20
N ILE A 103 -7.96 -29.77 16.26
CA ILE A 103 -7.34 -30.01 17.56
C ILE A 103 -8.34 -29.93 18.72
N PRO A 104 -8.21 -30.79 19.75
CA PRO A 104 -9.00 -30.68 20.98
C PRO A 104 -8.57 -29.46 21.79
N LEU A 105 -9.54 -28.69 22.29
CA LEU A 105 -9.35 -27.57 23.20
C LEU A 105 -10.05 -27.85 24.54
N LYS A 106 -9.51 -27.28 25.62
CA LYS A 106 -10.12 -27.37 26.95
C LYS A 106 -11.48 -26.65 26.95
N ASN A 107 -12.53 -27.34 27.43
CA ASN A 107 -13.89 -26.81 27.51
C ASN A 107 -14.52 -26.43 26.11
N ALA A 108 -14.12 -27.12 25.07
CA ALA A 108 -14.71 -27.00 23.74
C ALA A 108 -15.02 -28.38 23.17
N TYR A 109 -15.95 -28.42 22.21
CA TYR A 109 -16.11 -29.60 21.39
C TYR A 109 -15.02 -29.60 20.30
N ALA A 110 -14.61 -30.78 19.84
CA ALA A 110 -13.62 -30.89 18.80
C ALA A 110 -14.06 -31.88 17.70
N ILE A 111 -13.80 -31.49 16.44
CA ILE A 111 -13.90 -32.36 15.29
C ILE A 111 -12.50 -32.55 14.74
N VAL A 112 -11.99 -33.78 14.81
CA VAL A 112 -10.65 -34.18 14.38
C VAL A 112 -10.72 -35.23 13.29
N VAL A 113 -9.60 -35.53 12.64
CA VAL A 113 -9.47 -36.59 11.65
C VAL A 113 -8.47 -37.65 12.09
N GLU A 114 -8.58 -38.87 11.53
CA GLU A 114 -7.68 -40.00 11.79
C GLU A 114 -6.25 -39.77 11.22
N ASN A 115 -5.58 -38.72 11.68
CA ASN A 115 -4.24 -38.31 11.18
C ASN A 115 -3.19 -39.43 11.28
N ARG A 116 -3.10 -40.05 12.47
CA ARG A 116 -2.11 -41.09 12.80
C ARG A 116 -2.34 -42.35 11.98
N LYS A 117 -3.56 -42.84 11.94
CA LYS A 117 -3.94 -44.07 11.19
C LYS A 117 -3.76 -43.88 9.70
N ALA A 118 -4.13 -42.72 9.14
CA ALA A 118 -3.98 -42.45 7.73
C ALA A 118 -2.51 -42.46 7.27
N THR A 119 -1.64 -41.83 8.04
CA THR A 119 -0.20 -41.81 7.70
C THR A 119 0.45 -43.16 7.93
N PHE A 120 0.01 -43.90 8.91
CA PHE A 120 0.39 -45.30 9.11
C PHE A 120 0.03 -46.15 7.86
N GLU A 121 -1.22 -46.07 7.37
CA GLU A 121 -1.68 -46.79 6.17
C GLU A 121 -0.89 -46.41 4.91
N ALA A 122 -0.65 -45.11 4.71
CA ALA A 122 0.11 -44.58 3.59
C ALA A 122 1.59 -45.03 3.59
N THR A 123 2.22 -45.03 4.77
CA THR A 123 3.61 -45.49 4.94
C THR A 123 3.70 -47.01 4.76
N THR A 124 2.78 -47.74 5.35
CA THR A 124 2.67 -49.20 5.18
C THR A 124 2.53 -49.59 3.71
N HIS A 125 1.74 -48.85 2.96
CA HIS A 125 1.58 -49.05 1.51
C HIS A 125 2.93 -48.96 0.75
N LEU A 126 3.79 -47.97 1.07
CA LEU A 126 5.12 -47.87 0.50
C LEU A 126 5.99 -49.08 0.85
N ILE A 127 5.90 -49.61 2.05
CA ILE A 127 6.67 -50.70 2.56
C ILE A 127 6.22 -52.04 1.94
N GLU A 128 4.94 -52.33 1.98
CA GLU A 128 4.38 -53.64 1.58
C GLU A 128 4.20 -53.76 0.10
N VAL A 129 3.63 -52.72 -0.55
CA VAL A 129 3.28 -52.75 -1.98
C VAL A 129 4.49 -52.43 -2.86
N HIS A 130 5.21 -51.36 -2.52
CA HIS A 130 6.34 -50.85 -3.32
C HIS A 130 7.71 -51.25 -2.83
N ARG A 131 7.79 -52.03 -1.71
CA ARG A 131 9.04 -52.55 -1.15
C ARG A 131 10.07 -51.46 -0.82
N LYS A 132 9.62 -50.23 -0.52
CA LYS A 132 10.50 -49.13 -0.13
C LYS A 132 11.09 -49.38 1.26
N ARG A 133 12.34 -48.97 1.47
CA ARG A 133 13.09 -49.27 2.71
C ARG A 133 13.78 -48.05 3.29
N LYS A 134 13.98 -46.99 2.52
CA LYS A 134 14.60 -45.73 2.97
C LYS A 134 13.59 -44.61 2.82
N ILE A 135 12.60 -44.59 3.72
CA ILE A 135 11.46 -43.72 3.65
C ILE A 135 11.72 -42.48 4.52
N GLY A 136 11.86 -41.30 3.90
CA GLY A 136 11.97 -40.03 4.63
C GLY A 136 10.61 -39.43 5.00
N PHE A 137 10.62 -38.45 5.86
CA PHE A 137 9.42 -37.74 6.26
C PHE A 137 9.66 -36.21 6.27
N ILE A 138 8.73 -35.44 5.71
CA ILE A 138 8.70 -33.98 5.85
C ILE A 138 7.60 -33.63 6.86
N LYS A 139 8.00 -33.17 8.07
CA LYS A 139 7.10 -32.72 9.12
C LYS A 139 6.37 -31.44 8.72
N GLY A 140 5.23 -31.15 9.34
CA GLY A 140 4.64 -29.82 9.35
C GLY A 140 5.28 -28.91 10.39
N SER A 141 4.57 -27.85 10.81
CA SER A 141 5.03 -27.02 11.91
C SER A 141 5.12 -27.81 13.21
N GLU A 142 6.17 -27.58 14.02
CA GLU A 142 6.41 -28.30 15.29
C GLU A 142 5.27 -28.10 16.29
N SER A 143 4.66 -26.93 16.28
CA SER A 143 3.53 -26.60 17.15
C SER A 143 2.22 -27.27 16.71
N ASN A 144 2.11 -27.73 15.46
CA ASN A 144 0.88 -28.27 14.93
C ASN A 144 0.65 -29.72 15.39
N ILE A 145 -0.44 -29.92 16.13
CA ILE A 145 -0.77 -31.23 16.72
C ILE A 145 -1.08 -32.28 15.66
N GLU A 146 -1.80 -31.91 14.58
CA GLU A 146 -2.12 -32.84 13.49
C GLU A 146 -0.87 -33.31 12.77
N ALA A 147 0.10 -32.41 12.50
CA ALA A 147 1.39 -32.77 11.92
C ALA A 147 2.16 -33.77 12.79
N ASN A 148 2.12 -33.59 14.09
CA ASN A 148 2.77 -34.48 15.06
C ASN A 148 2.09 -35.87 15.07
N GLU A 149 0.75 -35.92 14.98
CA GLU A 149 0.03 -37.22 14.86
C GLU A 149 0.34 -37.91 13.54
N ARG A 150 0.45 -37.17 12.42
CA ARG A 150 0.89 -37.71 11.13
C ARG A 150 2.30 -38.31 11.22
N PHE A 151 3.23 -37.60 11.87
CA PHE A 151 4.58 -38.12 12.10
C PHE A 151 4.60 -39.37 12.99
N LYS A 152 3.78 -39.43 14.03
CA LYS A 152 3.65 -40.63 14.89
C LYS A 152 3.15 -41.83 14.08
N GLY A 153 2.17 -41.64 13.17
CA GLY A 153 1.69 -42.71 12.29
C GLY A 153 2.79 -43.26 11.36
N TYR A 154 3.64 -42.39 10.83
CA TYR A 154 4.81 -42.80 10.06
C TYR A 154 5.79 -43.61 10.91
N VAL A 155 6.16 -43.14 12.10
CA VAL A 155 7.06 -43.88 13.01
C VAL A 155 6.49 -45.25 13.38
N GLU A 156 5.22 -45.32 13.70
CA GLU A 156 4.53 -46.57 14.03
C GLU A 156 4.54 -47.57 12.86
N ALA A 157 4.41 -47.08 11.62
CA ALA A 157 4.50 -47.93 10.45
C ALA A 157 5.93 -48.52 10.25
N LEU A 158 6.96 -47.72 10.49
CA LEU A 158 8.35 -48.22 10.46
C LEU A 158 8.60 -49.28 11.53
N GLU A 159 8.23 -48.96 12.78
CA GLU A 159 8.40 -49.87 13.94
C GLU A 159 7.70 -51.24 13.70
N ARG A 160 6.45 -51.21 13.22
CA ARG A 160 5.69 -52.43 12.93
C ARG A 160 6.34 -53.30 11.89
N HIS A 161 7.13 -52.72 10.98
CA HIS A 161 7.84 -53.46 9.93
C HIS A 161 9.31 -53.70 10.26
N GLY A 162 9.73 -53.45 11.50
CA GLY A 162 11.09 -53.66 11.97
C GLY A 162 12.12 -52.73 11.32
N MET A 163 11.72 -51.56 10.91
CA MET A 163 12.57 -50.52 10.33
C MET A 163 12.96 -49.52 11.37
N GLU A 164 14.25 -49.17 11.45
CA GLU A 164 14.73 -48.13 12.35
C GLU A 164 14.42 -46.73 11.80
N LEU A 165 14.15 -45.81 12.72
CA LEU A 165 13.97 -44.39 12.39
C LEU A 165 15.33 -43.75 12.09
N ASP A 166 15.53 -43.28 10.87
CA ASP A 166 16.73 -42.57 10.47
C ASP A 166 16.48 -41.05 10.52
N ASN A 167 17.06 -40.40 11.52
CA ASN A 167 16.89 -38.95 11.73
C ASN A 167 17.52 -38.06 10.61
N GLU A 168 18.46 -38.61 9.80
CA GLU A 168 19.07 -37.88 8.70
C GLU A 168 18.11 -37.60 7.54
N ILE A 169 17.03 -38.40 7.43
CA ILE A 169 16.00 -38.26 6.41
C ILE A 169 14.66 -37.75 6.95
N ILE A 170 14.67 -37.20 8.17
CA ILE A 170 13.54 -36.49 8.74
C ILE A 170 13.78 -34.98 8.60
N PHE A 171 12.87 -34.32 7.91
CA PHE A 171 13.01 -32.90 7.59
C PHE A 171 11.93 -32.06 8.28
N GLN A 172 12.30 -30.86 8.73
CA GLN A 172 11.36 -29.90 9.25
C GLN A 172 10.76 -29.08 8.10
N GLY A 173 9.43 -29.09 7.98
CA GLY A 173 8.64 -28.26 7.09
C GLY A 173 7.73 -27.28 7.86
N ASN A 174 6.84 -26.60 7.14
CA ASN A 174 5.90 -25.60 7.67
C ASN A 174 4.57 -25.54 6.87
N PHE A 175 4.23 -26.63 6.19
CA PHE A 175 3.08 -26.79 5.29
C PHE A 175 3.14 -25.99 3.99
N LEU A 176 4.13 -25.15 3.79
CA LEU A 176 4.29 -24.34 2.58
C LEU A 176 5.11 -25.07 1.51
N LYS A 177 4.83 -24.76 0.27
CA LYS A 177 5.50 -25.33 -0.92
C LYS A 177 7.02 -25.12 -0.89
N GLU A 178 7.46 -23.94 -0.46
CA GLU A 178 8.87 -23.53 -0.37
C GLU A 178 9.66 -24.44 0.56
N SER A 179 9.04 -24.96 1.62
CA SER A 179 9.72 -25.91 2.51
C SER A 179 9.96 -27.27 1.85
N GLY A 180 9.05 -27.70 0.98
CA GLY A 180 9.26 -28.88 0.14
C GLY A 180 10.39 -28.69 -0.87
N GLU A 181 10.46 -27.53 -1.52
CA GLU A 181 11.54 -27.17 -2.45
C GLU A 181 12.90 -27.10 -1.75
N ARG A 182 12.95 -26.56 -0.53
CA ARG A 182 14.16 -26.54 0.30
C ARG A 182 14.65 -27.95 0.63
N VAL A 183 13.73 -28.84 1.01
CA VAL A 183 14.06 -30.25 1.29
C VAL A 183 14.57 -30.95 0.03
N ALA A 184 13.98 -30.71 -1.14
CA ALA A 184 14.51 -31.20 -2.41
C ALA A 184 15.96 -30.77 -2.63
N GLY A 185 16.30 -29.51 -2.34
CA GLY A 185 17.69 -29.01 -2.40
C GLY A 185 18.64 -29.79 -1.47
N ILE A 186 18.20 -30.13 -0.25
CA ILE A 186 19.00 -30.94 0.69
C ILE A 186 19.23 -32.33 0.13
N ILE A 187 18.20 -33.00 -0.44
CA ILE A 187 18.27 -34.32 -1.01
C ILE A 187 19.24 -34.35 -2.19
N LEU A 188 19.11 -33.39 -3.11
CA LEU A 188 19.96 -33.29 -4.28
C LEU A 188 21.45 -33.12 -3.92
N ASN A 189 21.75 -32.42 -2.86
CA ASN A 189 23.12 -32.13 -2.46
C ASN A 189 23.78 -33.26 -1.65
N LYS A 190 23.01 -34.05 -0.85
CA LYS A 190 23.58 -34.94 0.16
C LYS A 190 23.01 -36.36 0.20
N LEU A 191 21.79 -36.55 -0.32
CA LEU A 191 21.00 -37.76 -0.04
C LEU A 191 20.51 -38.51 -1.30
N VAL A 192 20.99 -38.16 -2.49
CA VAL A 192 20.65 -38.86 -3.71
C VAL A 192 21.07 -40.35 -3.58
N GLY A 193 20.13 -41.27 -3.85
CA GLY A 193 20.33 -42.71 -3.68
C GLY A 193 20.29 -43.23 -2.21
N LYS A 194 20.15 -42.34 -1.24
CA LYS A 194 19.95 -42.67 0.19
C LYS A 194 18.49 -42.72 0.60
N ILE A 195 17.58 -42.14 -0.21
CA ILE A 195 16.14 -42.10 0.02
C ILE A 195 15.47 -42.75 -1.17
N ASP A 196 14.49 -43.62 -0.94
CA ASP A 196 13.71 -44.29 -1.99
C ASP A 196 12.21 -43.92 -1.95
N ALA A 197 11.76 -43.26 -0.86
CA ALA A 197 10.43 -42.67 -0.75
C ALA A 197 10.39 -41.52 0.28
N ILE A 198 9.42 -40.62 0.15
CA ILE A 198 9.16 -39.57 1.10
C ILE A 198 7.65 -39.42 1.35
N VAL A 199 7.31 -39.38 2.64
CA VAL A 199 5.96 -39.01 3.08
C VAL A 199 5.98 -37.56 3.55
N CYS A 200 5.08 -36.73 3.05
CA CYS A 200 4.98 -35.33 3.42
C CYS A 200 3.74 -35.11 4.30
N ALA A 201 3.86 -34.27 5.30
CA ALA A 201 2.74 -33.94 6.18
C ALA A 201 1.60 -33.20 5.48
N ASN A 202 1.81 -32.62 4.28
CA ASN A 202 0.74 -32.13 3.42
C ASN A 202 1.11 -32.15 1.92
N ASP A 203 0.11 -31.91 1.06
CA ASP A 203 0.27 -31.89 -0.39
C ASP A 203 1.12 -30.70 -0.89
N ASN A 204 1.02 -29.54 -0.30
CA ASN A 204 1.78 -28.37 -0.73
C ASN A 204 3.30 -28.64 -0.66
N MET A 205 3.77 -29.21 0.44
CA MET A 205 5.18 -29.63 0.57
C MET A 205 5.54 -30.73 -0.41
N ALA A 206 4.65 -31.72 -0.59
CA ALA A 206 4.88 -32.83 -1.53
C ALA A 206 5.00 -32.32 -2.98
N LEU A 207 4.15 -31.39 -3.39
CA LEU A 207 4.18 -30.76 -4.72
C LEU A 207 5.45 -29.92 -4.92
N GLY A 208 5.85 -29.13 -3.92
CA GLY A 208 7.11 -28.35 -3.97
C GLY A 208 8.32 -29.25 -4.11
N LEU A 209 8.39 -30.31 -3.29
CA LEU A 209 9.42 -31.33 -3.34
C LEU A 209 9.48 -31.99 -4.73
N THR A 210 8.33 -32.51 -5.21
CA THR A 210 8.22 -33.24 -6.46
C THR A 210 8.63 -32.41 -7.66
N ARG A 211 8.15 -31.14 -7.71
CA ARG A 211 8.52 -30.20 -8.76
C ARG A 211 10.03 -30.00 -8.83
N LYS A 212 10.65 -29.69 -7.71
CA LYS A 212 12.08 -29.37 -7.65
C LYS A 212 12.96 -30.59 -7.97
N LEU A 213 12.61 -31.77 -7.49
CA LEU A 213 13.30 -33.01 -7.80
C LEU A 213 13.22 -33.35 -9.31
N LYS A 214 12.04 -33.20 -9.93
CA LYS A 214 11.85 -33.39 -11.38
C LYS A 214 12.64 -32.40 -12.22
N GLU A 215 12.65 -31.12 -11.87
CA GLU A 215 13.47 -30.12 -12.54
C GLU A 215 14.96 -30.47 -12.54
N SER A 216 15.39 -31.23 -11.54
CA SER A 216 16.77 -31.72 -11.39
C SER A 216 17.03 -33.12 -11.95
N GLY A 217 16.06 -33.70 -12.68
CA GLY A 217 16.20 -34.97 -13.37
C GLY A 217 15.90 -36.23 -12.56
N ILE A 218 15.46 -36.10 -11.30
CA ILE A 218 15.00 -37.23 -10.46
C ILE A 218 13.65 -37.72 -10.97
N LYS A 219 13.53 -39.00 -11.20
CA LYS A 219 12.29 -39.65 -11.66
C LYS A 219 11.41 -40.00 -10.47
N ILE A 220 10.14 -39.62 -10.56
CA ILE A 220 9.11 -39.96 -9.58
C ILE A 220 8.05 -40.82 -10.30
N PRO A 221 7.80 -42.03 -9.84
CA PRO A 221 8.20 -42.65 -8.56
C PRO A 221 9.48 -43.50 -8.59
N GLU A 222 10.13 -43.66 -9.75
CA GLU A 222 11.17 -44.69 -9.99
C GLU A 222 12.35 -44.51 -9.04
N ASP A 223 12.92 -43.31 -8.94
CA ASP A 223 14.03 -42.97 -8.03
C ASP A 223 13.54 -42.72 -6.62
N ILE A 224 12.53 -41.86 -6.48
CA ILE A 224 11.94 -41.47 -5.19
C ILE A 224 10.41 -41.47 -5.32
N ALA A 225 9.72 -42.29 -4.52
CA ALA A 225 8.27 -42.25 -4.40
C ALA A 225 7.84 -41.12 -3.46
N VAL A 226 6.71 -40.43 -3.72
CA VAL A 226 6.22 -39.30 -2.89
C VAL A 226 4.76 -39.53 -2.53
N ILE A 227 4.44 -39.33 -1.25
CA ILE A 227 3.07 -39.30 -0.74
C ILE A 227 2.83 -37.98 -0.01
N GLY A 228 1.67 -37.34 -0.25
CA GLY A 228 1.18 -36.15 0.42
C GLY A 228 0.09 -36.43 1.45
N PHE A 229 -0.62 -35.37 1.84
CA PHE A 229 -1.78 -35.38 2.70
C PHE A 229 -2.67 -34.18 2.33
N ASP A 230 -4.01 -34.33 2.25
CA ASP A 230 -5.12 -33.39 2.01
C ASP A 230 -5.96 -33.74 0.76
N ASP A 231 -5.36 -34.28 -0.28
CA ASP A 231 -5.95 -34.54 -1.60
C ASP A 231 -6.45 -33.31 -2.33
N THR A 232 -5.58 -32.32 -2.43
CA THR A 232 -5.87 -31.06 -3.12
C THR A 232 -6.08 -31.26 -4.64
N PRO A 233 -6.82 -30.36 -5.34
CA PRO A 233 -6.95 -30.44 -6.81
C PRO A 233 -5.60 -30.38 -7.53
N TYR A 234 -4.63 -29.63 -6.99
CA TYR A 234 -3.28 -29.60 -7.54
C TYR A 234 -2.59 -30.94 -7.45
N ALA A 235 -2.82 -31.71 -6.37
CA ALA A 235 -2.28 -33.05 -6.22
C ALA A 235 -2.85 -34.01 -7.29
N ARG A 236 -4.11 -33.83 -7.67
CA ARG A 236 -4.79 -34.61 -8.72
C ARG A 236 -4.37 -34.25 -10.13
N ALA A 237 -4.17 -32.94 -10.38
CA ALA A 237 -3.79 -32.39 -11.69
C ALA A 237 -2.28 -32.49 -11.98
N PHE A 238 -1.45 -32.67 -10.97
CA PHE A 238 -0.01 -32.73 -11.11
C PHE A 238 0.45 -34.01 -11.82
N PHE A 239 1.53 -33.95 -12.57
CA PHE A 239 2.13 -35.15 -13.20
C PHE A 239 3.53 -35.45 -12.65
N PRO A 240 3.75 -36.65 -12.11
CA PRO A 240 2.80 -37.74 -11.88
C PRO A 240 1.79 -37.37 -10.82
N GLN A 241 0.54 -37.82 -10.95
CA GLN A 241 -0.52 -37.57 -9.98
C GLN A 241 -0.07 -37.97 -8.57
N LEU A 242 -0.23 -37.06 -7.62
CA LEU A 242 0.24 -37.22 -6.24
C LEU A 242 -0.64 -38.22 -5.47
N SER A 243 0.00 -39.24 -4.94
CA SER A 243 -0.60 -40.14 -3.94
C SER A 243 -0.72 -39.36 -2.62
N THR A 244 -1.86 -39.47 -1.98
CA THR A 244 -2.14 -38.59 -0.82
C THR A 244 -3.19 -39.23 0.09
N VAL A 245 -3.44 -38.58 1.24
CA VAL A 245 -4.57 -38.92 2.13
C VAL A 245 -5.65 -37.89 1.94
N ARG A 246 -6.87 -38.32 1.62
CA ARG A 246 -8.05 -37.44 1.54
C ARG A 246 -8.67 -37.23 2.92
N GLN A 247 -8.86 -35.97 3.27
CA GLN A 247 -9.60 -35.55 4.48
C GLN A 247 -11.06 -35.26 4.15
N PRO A 248 -12.00 -35.52 5.08
CA PRO A 248 -13.43 -35.20 4.91
C PRO A 248 -13.72 -33.73 5.25
N LEU A 249 -13.05 -32.78 4.59
CA LEU A 249 -13.09 -31.34 4.92
C LEU A 249 -14.51 -30.76 4.82
N TYR A 250 -15.23 -31.09 3.75
CA TYR A 250 -16.63 -30.69 3.59
C TYR A 250 -17.47 -31.17 4.78
N LYS A 251 -17.33 -32.45 5.15
CA LYS A 251 -18.07 -33.04 6.26
C LYS A 251 -17.68 -32.44 7.60
N GLN A 252 -16.42 -32.05 7.80
CA GLN A 252 -15.99 -31.32 9.00
C GLN A 252 -16.74 -30.00 9.14
N GLY A 253 -16.78 -29.19 8.07
CA GLY A 253 -17.51 -27.93 8.04
C GLY A 253 -19.02 -28.10 8.25
N TYR A 254 -19.63 -29.06 7.53
CA TYR A 254 -21.04 -29.39 7.66
C TYR A 254 -21.38 -29.82 9.10
N LEU A 255 -20.61 -30.76 9.64
CA LEU A 255 -20.85 -31.31 10.97
C LEU A 255 -20.63 -30.24 12.07
N ALA A 256 -19.69 -29.32 11.88
CA ALA A 256 -19.45 -28.27 12.85
C ALA A 256 -20.69 -27.36 13.03
N VAL A 257 -21.29 -26.92 11.92
CA VAL A 257 -22.54 -26.13 11.98
C VAL A 257 -23.69 -26.93 12.49
N LYS A 258 -23.82 -28.21 12.07
CA LYS A 258 -24.86 -29.10 12.56
C LYS A 258 -24.76 -29.33 14.06
N MET A 259 -23.55 -29.67 14.57
CA MET A 259 -23.34 -29.85 16.02
C MET A 259 -23.64 -28.56 16.79
N ALA A 260 -23.25 -27.40 16.30
CA ALA A 260 -23.54 -26.13 16.94
C ALA A 260 -25.07 -25.91 17.08
N ALA A 261 -25.81 -26.13 16.00
CA ALA A 261 -27.26 -26.00 15.99
C ALA A 261 -27.94 -27.04 16.91
N ASP A 262 -27.54 -28.29 16.83
CA ASP A 262 -28.10 -29.40 17.64
C ASP A 262 -27.83 -29.17 19.15
N ILE A 263 -26.65 -28.72 19.54
CA ILE A 263 -26.29 -28.39 20.94
C ILE A 263 -27.14 -27.21 21.43
N LEU A 264 -27.37 -26.18 20.61
CA LEU A 264 -28.28 -25.09 20.96
C LEU A 264 -29.73 -25.55 21.12
N MET A 265 -30.11 -26.67 20.51
CA MET A 265 -31.39 -27.36 20.70
C MET A 265 -31.37 -28.38 21.85
N ASN A 266 -30.34 -28.39 22.67
CA ASN A 266 -30.08 -29.27 23.82
C ASN A 266 -29.80 -30.75 23.45
N GLU A 267 -29.31 -31.03 22.26
CA GLU A 267 -28.72 -32.32 21.94
C GLU A 267 -27.29 -32.45 22.53
N THR A 268 -26.84 -33.66 22.77
CA THR A 268 -25.54 -33.95 23.35
C THR A 268 -24.63 -34.64 22.35
N TYR A 269 -23.38 -34.17 22.31
CA TYR A 269 -22.29 -34.72 21.47
C TYR A 269 -21.11 -35.14 22.36
N PRO A 270 -20.27 -36.09 21.89
CA PRO A 270 -18.99 -36.36 22.56
C PRO A 270 -18.08 -35.12 22.48
N SER A 271 -17.24 -34.93 23.45
CA SER A 271 -16.28 -33.82 23.46
C SER A 271 -15.31 -33.83 22.26
N ILE A 272 -15.01 -35.02 21.74
CA ILE A 272 -14.20 -35.23 20.54
C ILE A 272 -14.97 -36.14 19.59
N THR A 273 -15.14 -35.69 18.36
CA THR A 273 -15.68 -36.44 17.23
C THR A 273 -14.57 -36.66 16.20
N GLU A 274 -14.21 -37.90 15.97
CA GLU A 274 -13.17 -38.26 15.01
C GLU A 274 -13.79 -38.70 13.69
N LEU A 275 -13.32 -38.13 12.58
CA LEU A 275 -13.79 -38.44 11.22
C LEU A 275 -12.76 -39.32 10.48
N PRO A 276 -13.22 -40.29 9.68
CA PRO A 276 -12.34 -41.18 8.91
C PRO A 276 -11.64 -40.41 7.79
N THR A 277 -10.46 -40.90 7.41
CA THR A 277 -9.69 -40.44 6.24
C THR A 277 -9.54 -41.55 5.24
N LEU A 278 -9.09 -41.25 4.01
CA LEU A 278 -8.90 -42.23 2.96
C LEU A 278 -7.54 -42.06 2.27
N PHE A 279 -6.67 -43.07 2.33
CA PHE A 279 -5.46 -43.08 1.52
C PHE A 279 -5.78 -43.30 0.05
N ILE A 280 -5.32 -42.42 -0.83
CA ILE A 280 -5.54 -42.43 -2.26
C ILE A 280 -4.19 -42.70 -2.97
N PRO A 281 -3.88 -43.97 -3.35
CA PRO A 281 -2.69 -44.28 -4.09
C PRO A 281 -2.82 -43.87 -5.55
N ARG A 282 -1.81 -43.14 -6.06
CA ARG A 282 -1.69 -42.66 -7.45
C ARG A 282 -0.29 -42.91 -8.01
N ALA A 283 0.03 -42.23 -9.11
CA ALA A 283 1.28 -42.49 -9.84
C ALA A 283 2.54 -42.13 -9.02
N SER A 284 2.52 -41.14 -8.14
CA SER A 284 3.73 -40.72 -7.42
C SER A 284 4.25 -41.72 -6.39
N CYS A 285 3.47 -42.68 -5.94
CA CYS A 285 3.96 -43.79 -5.11
C CYS A 285 4.37 -45.02 -5.93
N GLY A 286 4.04 -45.05 -7.23
CA GLY A 286 4.30 -46.19 -8.14
C GLY A 286 3.05 -46.97 -8.51
N CYS A 287 1.85 -46.55 -8.05
CA CYS A 287 0.60 -47.15 -8.46
C CYS A 287 0.15 -46.53 -9.79
N SER A 288 0.36 -47.17 -10.91
CA SER A 288 -0.26 -46.80 -12.18
C SER A 288 -1.63 -47.42 -12.30
N PHE A 289 -2.57 -46.74 -12.98
CA PHE A 289 -3.89 -47.32 -13.29
C PHE A 289 -3.79 -48.63 -14.09
N GLU A 290 -2.69 -48.83 -14.82
CA GLU A 290 -2.48 -50.00 -15.66
C GLU A 290 -1.97 -51.21 -14.89
N ASN A 291 -1.30 -51.04 -13.74
CA ASN A 291 -0.57 -52.18 -13.09
C ASN A 291 -1.34 -52.87 -11.94
N LYS A 292 -2.59 -52.46 -11.63
CA LYS A 292 -3.41 -53.20 -10.67
C LYS A 292 -4.16 -54.33 -11.35
N SER A 293 -3.45 -55.27 -11.94
CA SER A 293 -4.07 -56.43 -12.51
C SER A 293 -3.70 -57.66 -11.73
N LYS A 294 -4.60 -58.53 -11.79
CA LYS A 294 -4.64 -59.98 -11.56
C LYS A 294 -5.02 -60.40 -10.15
N ASN A 295 -6.30 -60.79 -10.06
CA ASN A 295 -6.87 -61.73 -9.09
C ASN A 295 -7.26 -61.23 -7.69
N PHE A 296 -7.69 -60.02 -7.55
CA PHE A 296 -8.43 -59.66 -6.32
C PHE A 296 -9.92 -59.46 -6.65
N GLN A 297 -10.74 -60.46 -6.41
CA GLN A 297 -12.20 -60.33 -6.46
C GLN A 297 -12.66 -59.55 -5.22
N ILE A 298 -13.41 -58.44 -5.43
CA ILE A 298 -14.04 -57.76 -4.36
C ILE A 298 -15.43 -58.36 -4.11
N SER A 299 -15.75 -58.72 -2.87
CA SER A 299 -17.10 -59.15 -2.49
C SER A 299 -18.07 -58.00 -2.59
N GLU A 300 -19.35 -58.30 -2.75
CA GLU A 300 -20.43 -57.31 -2.76
C GLU A 300 -20.42 -56.44 -1.48
N GLU A 301 -20.30 -57.06 -0.34
CA GLU A 301 -20.20 -56.35 0.95
C GLU A 301 -18.99 -55.45 1.07
N ALA A 302 -17.82 -55.91 0.58
CA ALA A 302 -16.61 -55.13 0.56
C ALA A 302 -16.71 -53.95 -0.41
N PHE A 303 -17.34 -54.13 -1.57
CA PHE A 303 -17.60 -53.05 -2.53
C PHE A 303 -18.47 -51.95 -1.95
N TYR A 304 -19.62 -52.30 -1.34
CA TYR A 304 -20.48 -51.29 -0.72
C TYR A 304 -19.85 -50.61 0.49
N ARG A 305 -18.98 -51.31 1.22
CA ARG A 305 -18.22 -50.71 2.33
C ARG A 305 -17.25 -49.63 1.82
N GLU A 306 -16.54 -49.92 0.73
CA GLU A 306 -15.62 -48.95 0.12
C GLU A 306 -16.37 -47.77 -0.51
N ILE A 307 -17.48 -48.01 -1.23
CA ILE A 307 -18.33 -46.90 -1.73
C ILE A 307 -18.80 -46.01 -0.56
N LYS A 308 -19.33 -46.61 0.49
CA LYS A 308 -19.77 -45.84 1.65
C LYS A 308 -18.65 -45.02 2.26
N LYS A 309 -17.46 -45.59 2.37
CA LYS A 309 -16.26 -44.91 2.85
C LYS A 309 -15.88 -43.72 1.95
N ILE A 310 -15.94 -43.89 0.61
CA ILE A 310 -15.67 -42.78 -0.34
C ILE A 310 -16.75 -41.71 -0.17
N LEU A 311 -18.04 -42.07 -0.15
CA LEU A 311 -19.14 -41.12 -0.04
C LEU A 311 -19.19 -40.38 1.32
N GLU A 312 -18.66 -40.98 2.38
CA GLU A 312 -18.53 -40.34 3.70
C GLU A 312 -17.48 -39.23 3.74
N ILE A 313 -16.54 -39.23 2.77
CA ILE A 313 -15.41 -38.29 2.73
C ILE A 313 -15.61 -37.19 1.67
N GLU A 314 -16.45 -37.48 0.66
CA GLU A 314 -16.66 -36.57 -0.47
C GLU A 314 -17.47 -35.34 -0.13
N ASP A 315 -17.23 -34.26 -0.90
CA ASP A 315 -17.95 -32.97 -0.84
C ASP A 315 -19.34 -33.10 -1.50
N ILE A 316 -20.22 -33.91 -0.91
CA ILE A 316 -21.60 -34.10 -1.40
C ILE A 316 -22.59 -34.13 -0.26
N ASN A 317 -23.77 -33.59 -0.53
CA ASN A 317 -24.86 -33.65 0.44
C ASN A 317 -25.49 -35.07 0.53
N PHE A 318 -26.29 -35.30 1.56
CA PHE A 318 -26.90 -36.59 1.83
C PHE A 318 -27.76 -37.11 0.65
N TYR A 319 -28.44 -36.21 -0.06
CA TYR A 319 -29.28 -36.56 -1.20
C TYR A 319 -28.44 -37.12 -2.35
N LEU A 320 -27.42 -36.40 -2.79
CA LEU A 320 -26.52 -36.84 -3.86
C LEU A 320 -25.74 -38.11 -3.46
N SER A 321 -25.35 -38.24 -2.21
CA SER A 321 -24.69 -39.43 -1.66
C SER A 321 -25.61 -40.67 -1.82
N ASN A 322 -26.90 -40.55 -1.46
CA ASN A 322 -27.88 -41.62 -1.62
C ASN A 322 -28.14 -41.98 -3.08
N GLU A 323 -28.15 -40.97 -3.97
CA GLU A 323 -28.34 -41.23 -5.40
C GLU A 323 -27.15 -41.96 -6.00
N VAL A 324 -25.92 -41.59 -5.65
CA VAL A 324 -24.69 -42.31 -6.06
C VAL A 324 -24.74 -43.76 -5.56
N PHE A 325 -25.05 -43.93 -4.28
CA PHE A 325 -25.13 -45.27 -3.69
C PHE A 325 -26.16 -46.14 -4.41
N SER A 326 -27.37 -45.61 -4.63
CA SER A 326 -28.46 -46.30 -5.34
C SER A 326 -28.08 -46.61 -6.79
N PHE A 327 -27.39 -45.72 -7.48
CA PHE A 327 -26.89 -45.92 -8.83
C PHE A 327 -25.94 -47.13 -8.90
N PHE A 328 -24.92 -47.16 -8.03
CA PHE A 328 -23.96 -48.27 -8.01
C PHE A 328 -24.58 -49.60 -7.49
N GLN A 329 -25.55 -49.55 -6.57
CA GLN A 329 -26.34 -50.75 -6.20
C GLN A 329 -27.05 -51.30 -7.43
N ARG A 330 -27.66 -50.45 -8.25
CA ARG A 330 -28.35 -50.89 -9.47
C ARG A 330 -27.38 -51.51 -10.47
N ILE A 331 -26.24 -50.91 -10.70
CA ILE A 331 -25.18 -51.47 -11.55
C ILE A 331 -24.81 -52.88 -11.04
N PHE A 332 -24.53 -52.98 -9.75
CA PHE A 332 -24.12 -54.25 -9.16
C PHE A 332 -25.16 -55.33 -9.29
N SER A 333 -26.43 -54.98 -9.11
CA SER A 333 -27.57 -55.90 -9.26
C SER A 333 -27.72 -56.37 -10.73
N LEU A 334 -27.62 -55.50 -11.72
CA LEU A 334 -27.75 -55.79 -13.13
C LEU A 334 -26.59 -56.63 -13.68
N THR A 335 -25.41 -56.59 -13.04
CA THR A 335 -24.21 -57.30 -13.45
C THR A 335 -23.99 -58.62 -12.65
N LYS A 336 -24.91 -59.00 -11.78
CA LYS A 336 -24.74 -60.15 -10.89
C LYS A 336 -24.85 -61.48 -11.59
N ASP A 337 -25.70 -61.60 -12.61
CA ASP A 337 -26.05 -62.89 -13.24
C ASP A 337 -25.54 -63.05 -14.68
N GLU A 338 -25.02 -61.99 -15.34
CA GLU A 338 -24.57 -62.02 -16.72
C GLU A 338 -23.10 -61.59 -16.87
N LYS A 339 -22.33 -62.40 -17.65
CA LYS A 339 -20.90 -62.15 -17.93
C LYS A 339 -20.64 -60.92 -18.79
N ASN A 340 -21.65 -60.46 -19.58
CA ASN A 340 -21.62 -59.20 -20.32
C ASN A 340 -23.05 -58.61 -20.28
N PRO A 341 -23.25 -57.45 -19.70
CA PRO A 341 -24.54 -56.78 -19.79
C PRO A 341 -24.79 -56.41 -21.26
N GLY A 342 -25.94 -56.91 -21.79
CA GLY A 342 -26.34 -56.62 -23.17
C GLY A 342 -26.45 -55.10 -23.43
N GLU A 343 -26.39 -54.68 -24.69
CA GLU A 343 -26.39 -53.25 -25.11
C GLU A 343 -27.46 -52.43 -24.39
N LYS A 344 -28.66 -52.93 -24.16
CA LYS A 344 -29.77 -52.25 -23.46
C LYS A 344 -29.41 -51.89 -22.01
N ILE A 345 -28.67 -52.78 -21.31
CA ILE A 345 -28.30 -52.53 -19.91
C ILE A 345 -27.16 -51.47 -19.87
N GLN A 346 -26.24 -51.52 -20.84
CA GLN A 346 -25.18 -50.52 -20.98
C GLN A 346 -25.77 -49.14 -21.29
N GLU A 347 -26.77 -49.01 -22.16
CA GLU A 347 -27.49 -47.78 -22.44
C GLU A 347 -28.23 -47.27 -21.20
N GLU A 348 -28.93 -48.15 -20.44
CA GLU A 348 -29.60 -47.73 -19.19
C GLU A 348 -28.63 -47.15 -18.18
N ILE A 349 -27.48 -47.78 -17.98
CA ILE A 349 -26.43 -47.33 -17.06
C ILE A 349 -25.84 -45.99 -17.52
N SER A 350 -25.52 -45.85 -18.82
CA SER A 350 -24.99 -44.61 -19.40
C SER A 350 -25.97 -43.45 -19.23
N HIS A 351 -27.27 -43.65 -19.52
CA HIS A 351 -28.30 -42.60 -19.32
C HIS A 351 -28.41 -42.17 -17.87
N LYS A 352 -28.40 -43.15 -16.94
CA LYS A 352 -28.46 -42.82 -15.48
C LYS A 352 -27.20 -42.11 -15.00
N LEU A 353 -26.01 -42.47 -15.54
CA LEU A 353 -24.77 -41.83 -15.24
C LEU A 353 -24.77 -40.35 -15.71
N VAL A 354 -25.23 -40.09 -16.94
CA VAL A 354 -25.40 -38.72 -17.46
C VAL A 354 -26.34 -37.91 -16.56
N SER A 355 -27.51 -38.50 -16.19
CA SER A 355 -28.47 -37.86 -15.29
C SER A 355 -27.86 -37.54 -13.91
N LEU A 356 -27.03 -38.45 -13.36
CA LEU A 356 -26.33 -38.25 -12.09
C LEU A 356 -25.30 -37.15 -12.21
N ILE A 357 -24.48 -37.16 -13.27
CA ILE A 357 -23.47 -36.12 -13.53
C ILE A 357 -24.14 -34.74 -13.68
N SER A 358 -25.29 -34.66 -14.41
CA SER A 358 -26.04 -33.39 -14.56
C SER A 358 -26.45 -32.81 -13.21
N LYS A 359 -26.90 -33.65 -12.26
CA LYS A 359 -27.23 -33.19 -10.91
C LYS A 359 -26.04 -32.64 -10.13
N PHE A 360 -24.86 -33.24 -10.32
CA PHE A 360 -23.61 -32.68 -9.72
C PHE A 360 -23.25 -31.33 -10.33
N ILE A 361 -23.36 -31.22 -11.66
CA ILE A 361 -23.10 -29.95 -12.38
C ILE A 361 -24.08 -28.88 -11.91
N GLU A 362 -25.38 -29.16 -11.85
CA GLU A 362 -26.43 -28.23 -11.37
C GLU A 362 -26.16 -27.77 -9.92
N SER A 363 -25.71 -28.72 -9.09
CA SER A 363 -25.35 -28.45 -7.68
C SER A 363 -23.96 -27.80 -7.51
N LYS A 364 -23.24 -27.55 -8.59
CA LYS A 364 -21.82 -27.09 -8.60
C LYS A 364 -20.90 -27.96 -7.73
N LYS A 365 -21.17 -29.26 -7.67
CA LYS A 365 -20.39 -30.24 -6.88
C LYS A 365 -19.43 -31.04 -7.77
N ASN A 366 -18.29 -31.38 -7.24
CA ASN A 366 -17.30 -32.20 -7.91
C ASN A 366 -17.74 -33.68 -7.90
N PHE A 367 -17.49 -34.40 -8.97
CA PHE A 367 -17.90 -35.80 -9.16
C PHE A 367 -16.76 -36.74 -9.65
N TYR A 368 -15.49 -36.28 -9.56
CA TYR A 368 -14.33 -37.10 -9.99
C TYR A 368 -14.25 -38.46 -9.27
N PHE A 369 -14.75 -38.55 -8.04
CA PHE A 369 -14.78 -39.78 -7.25
C PHE A 369 -15.61 -40.89 -7.91
N LEU A 370 -16.52 -40.56 -8.81
CA LEU A 370 -17.25 -41.56 -9.60
C LEU A 370 -16.29 -42.43 -10.40
N GLY A 371 -15.20 -41.85 -10.92
CA GLY A 371 -14.13 -42.59 -11.59
C GLY A 371 -13.45 -43.61 -10.69
N GLU A 372 -13.26 -43.27 -9.40
CA GLU A 372 -12.69 -44.19 -8.40
C GLU A 372 -13.65 -45.33 -8.08
N ILE A 373 -14.93 -45.07 -8.00
CA ILE A 373 -15.94 -46.11 -7.78
C ILE A 373 -16.02 -47.04 -8.99
N PHE A 374 -15.89 -46.52 -10.22
CA PHE A 374 -15.80 -47.41 -11.42
C PHE A 374 -14.53 -48.27 -11.41
N GLU A 375 -13.41 -47.81 -10.83
CA GLU A 375 -12.25 -48.67 -10.62
C GLU A 375 -12.51 -49.78 -9.60
N LEU A 376 -13.30 -49.55 -8.58
CA LEU A 376 -13.72 -50.61 -7.68
C LEU A 376 -14.60 -51.65 -8.39
N LEU A 377 -15.47 -51.21 -9.29
CA LEU A 377 -16.29 -52.12 -10.13
C LEU A 377 -15.43 -52.98 -11.04
N ARG A 378 -14.34 -52.47 -11.59
CA ARG A 378 -13.40 -53.24 -12.45
C ARG A 378 -12.83 -54.47 -11.74
N LYS A 379 -12.78 -54.47 -10.41
CA LYS A 379 -12.30 -55.62 -9.63
C LYS A 379 -13.34 -56.75 -9.53
N LYS A 380 -14.56 -56.54 -10.09
CA LYS A 380 -15.59 -57.57 -10.18
C LYS A 380 -15.42 -58.36 -11.49
N GLN A 381 -15.41 -59.70 -11.43
CA GLN A 381 -15.11 -60.60 -12.54
C GLN A 381 -16.05 -60.58 -13.76
N ASN A 382 -17.18 -59.93 -13.68
CA ASN A 382 -18.26 -60.08 -14.68
C ASN A 382 -18.69 -58.78 -15.36
N ILE A 383 -17.90 -57.74 -15.34
CA ILE A 383 -18.20 -56.46 -15.99
C ILE A 383 -17.19 -56.25 -17.11
N ASP A 384 -17.67 -55.86 -18.30
CA ASP A 384 -16.85 -55.59 -19.46
C ASP A 384 -15.90 -54.41 -19.16
N GLU A 385 -14.58 -54.61 -19.30
CA GLU A 385 -13.56 -53.61 -19.11
C GLU A 385 -13.73 -52.42 -20.06
N ASN A 386 -14.21 -52.62 -21.28
CA ASN A 386 -14.46 -51.58 -22.25
C ASN A 386 -15.62 -50.66 -21.78
N PHE A 387 -16.69 -51.27 -21.25
CA PHE A 387 -17.81 -50.51 -20.72
C PHE A 387 -17.40 -49.62 -19.52
N ILE A 388 -16.61 -50.15 -18.59
CA ILE A 388 -16.05 -49.36 -17.48
C ILE A 388 -15.18 -48.21 -17.99
N ALA A 389 -14.36 -48.49 -19.01
CA ALA A 389 -13.53 -47.48 -19.64
C ALA A 389 -14.37 -46.37 -20.29
N GLU A 390 -15.47 -46.72 -20.97
CA GLU A 390 -16.41 -45.74 -21.53
C GLU A 390 -17.09 -44.86 -20.45
N CYS A 391 -17.56 -45.48 -19.36
CA CYS A 391 -18.14 -44.73 -18.22
C CYS A 391 -17.11 -43.75 -17.61
N LYS A 392 -15.86 -44.15 -17.44
CA LYS A 392 -14.78 -43.31 -16.98
C LYS A 392 -14.49 -42.15 -17.93
N ILE A 393 -14.43 -42.46 -19.25
CA ILE A 393 -14.24 -41.46 -20.29
C ILE A 393 -15.38 -40.42 -20.22
N LEU A 394 -16.60 -40.87 -19.99
CA LEU A 394 -17.75 -39.99 -19.85
C LEU A 394 -17.60 -39.07 -18.61
N VAL A 395 -17.23 -39.63 -17.46
CA VAL A 395 -16.96 -38.84 -16.24
C VAL A 395 -15.86 -37.83 -16.51
N LEU A 396 -14.73 -38.23 -17.08
CA LEU A 396 -13.59 -37.34 -17.38
C LEU A 396 -13.95 -36.23 -18.39
N LYS A 397 -14.72 -36.57 -19.43
CA LYS A 397 -15.20 -35.55 -20.40
C LYS A 397 -16.13 -34.55 -19.74
N SER A 398 -17.05 -35.01 -18.92
CA SER A 398 -17.99 -34.15 -18.19
C SER A 398 -17.28 -33.28 -17.16
N GLU A 399 -16.27 -33.82 -16.48
CA GLU A 399 -15.42 -33.10 -15.56
C GLU A 399 -14.62 -32.00 -16.27
N ASN A 400 -14.05 -32.29 -17.43
CA ASN A 400 -13.36 -31.29 -18.23
C ASN A 400 -14.28 -30.15 -18.70
N LEU A 401 -15.53 -30.47 -19.07
CA LEU A 401 -16.53 -29.44 -19.41
C LEU A 401 -16.92 -28.60 -18.19
N PHE A 402 -17.14 -29.23 -17.06
CA PHE A 402 -17.44 -28.55 -15.80
C PHE A 402 -16.30 -27.60 -15.40
N PHE A 403 -15.05 -28.06 -15.45
CA PHE A 403 -13.90 -27.18 -15.18
C PHE A 403 -13.76 -26.06 -16.19
N LYS A 404 -14.04 -26.34 -17.47
CA LYS A 404 -13.98 -25.30 -18.50
C LYS A 404 -14.99 -24.19 -18.23
N GLU A 405 -16.25 -24.54 -17.94
CA GLU A 405 -17.30 -23.56 -17.58
C GLU A 405 -16.94 -22.79 -16.30
N PHE A 406 -16.42 -23.50 -15.29
CA PHE A 406 -15.96 -22.89 -14.05
C PHE A 406 -14.81 -21.88 -14.29
N PHE A 407 -13.83 -22.25 -15.11
CA PHE A 407 -12.73 -21.36 -15.47
C PHE A 407 -13.18 -20.16 -16.33
N GLU A 408 -14.13 -20.35 -17.23
CA GLU A 408 -14.71 -19.26 -18.03
C GLU A 408 -15.47 -18.26 -17.12
N GLU A 409 -16.28 -18.75 -16.18
CA GLU A 409 -16.98 -17.90 -15.20
C GLU A 409 -16.00 -17.16 -14.29
N ALA A 410 -14.95 -17.84 -13.82
CA ALA A 410 -13.90 -17.27 -12.99
C ALA A 410 -13.12 -16.18 -13.74
N ASN A 411 -12.70 -16.44 -14.97
CA ASN A 411 -12.00 -15.47 -15.81
C ASN A 411 -12.87 -14.24 -16.12
N TYR A 412 -14.15 -14.43 -16.40
CA TYR A 412 -15.09 -13.33 -16.61
C TYR A 412 -15.19 -12.43 -15.38
N LEU A 413 -15.29 -13.01 -14.19
CA LEU A 413 -15.35 -12.26 -12.93
C LEU A 413 -14.02 -11.52 -12.66
N ASP A 414 -12.87 -12.17 -12.90
CA ASP A 414 -11.55 -11.57 -12.73
C ASP A 414 -11.36 -10.34 -13.63
N ILE A 415 -11.73 -10.44 -14.91
CA ILE A 415 -11.67 -9.31 -15.85
C ILE A 415 -12.60 -8.18 -15.37
N LYS A 416 -13.81 -8.52 -14.93
CA LYS A 416 -14.77 -7.53 -14.44
C LYS A 416 -14.27 -6.80 -13.20
N LEU A 417 -13.70 -7.52 -12.25
CA LEU A 417 -13.10 -6.95 -11.04
C LEU A 417 -11.89 -6.06 -11.34
N LYS A 418 -11.00 -6.48 -12.23
CA LYS A 418 -9.86 -5.65 -12.67
C LYS A 418 -10.31 -4.32 -13.26
N ASN A 419 -11.36 -4.33 -14.08
CA ASN A 419 -11.92 -3.10 -14.65
C ASN A 419 -12.52 -2.20 -13.56
N ILE A 420 -13.23 -2.79 -12.59
CA ILE A 420 -13.79 -2.07 -11.43
C ILE A 420 -12.66 -1.47 -10.60
N PHE A 421 -11.63 -2.23 -10.27
CA PHE A 421 -10.49 -1.75 -9.50
C PHE A 421 -9.78 -0.59 -10.17
N THR A 422 -9.60 -0.68 -11.50
CA THR A 422 -9.02 0.42 -12.28
C THR A 422 -9.90 1.68 -12.21
N ALA A 423 -11.21 1.53 -12.36
CA ALA A 423 -12.15 2.65 -12.30
C ALA A 423 -12.18 3.32 -10.91
N ILE A 424 -12.22 2.52 -9.85
CA ILE A 424 -12.22 3.00 -8.46
C ILE A 424 -10.89 3.67 -8.12
N SER A 425 -9.78 3.07 -8.55
CA SER A 425 -8.44 3.60 -8.28
C SER A 425 -8.12 4.89 -9.03
N SER A 426 -8.90 5.25 -10.06
CA SER A 426 -8.77 6.54 -10.76
C SER A 426 -9.38 7.72 -10.00
N SER A 427 -10.19 7.49 -8.96
CA SER A 427 -10.87 8.54 -8.20
C SER A 427 -9.88 9.41 -7.42
N LEU A 428 -10.13 10.73 -7.38
CA LEU A 428 -9.28 11.72 -6.74
C LEU A 428 -9.89 12.31 -5.46
N ASN A 429 -11.16 12.00 -5.18
CA ASN A 429 -11.86 12.42 -3.97
C ASN A 429 -12.82 11.33 -3.47
N TRP A 430 -13.25 11.46 -2.22
CA TRP A 430 -14.09 10.50 -1.54
C TRP A 430 -15.49 10.34 -2.15
N GLU A 431 -16.09 11.42 -2.63
CA GLU A 431 -17.45 11.41 -3.19
C GLU A 431 -17.48 10.63 -4.51
N GLU A 432 -16.57 10.93 -5.42
CA GLU A 432 -16.39 10.21 -6.69
C GLU A 432 -16.08 8.72 -6.45
N TRP A 433 -15.19 8.44 -5.49
CA TRP A 433 -14.82 7.08 -5.12
C TRP A 433 -16.04 6.29 -4.62
N LEU A 434 -16.82 6.87 -3.70
CA LEU A 434 -17.99 6.23 -3.12
C LEU A 434 -19.06 5.95 -4.18
N GLU A 435 -19.25 6.85 -5.13
CA GLU A 435 -20.18 6.68 -6.24
C GLU A 435 -19.77 5.54 -7.17
N LYS A 436 -18.55 5.57 -7.67
CA LYS A 436 -17.99 4.52 -8.55
C LYS A 436 -17.98 3.15 -7.85
N MET A 437 -17.63 3.13 -6.57
CA MET A 437 -17.62 1.93 -5.76
C MET A 437 -19.02 1.32 -5.67
N PHE A 438 -20.02 2.13 -5.29
CA PHE A 438 -21.40 1.68 -5.16
C PHE A 438 -21.96 1.15 -6.49
N GLU A 439 -21.85 1.90 -7.57
CA GLU A 439 -22.34 1.50 -8.90
C GLU A 439 -21.66 0.21 -9.39
N SER A 440 -20.35 0.13 -9.21
CA SER A 440 -19.56 -1.01 -9.66
C SER A 440 -19.93 -2.30 -8.92
N PHE A 441 -20.05 -2.23 -7.59
CA PHE A 441 -20.36 -3.41 -6.78
C PHE A 441 -21.81 -3.80 -6.83
N TYR A 442 -22.73 -2.86 -7.02
CA TYR A 442 -24.15 -3.16 -7.21
C TYR A 442 -24.41 -4.02 -8.46
N ASN A 443 -23.59 -3.87 -9.50
CA ASN A 443 -23.67 -4.65 -10.74
C ASN A 443 -22.96 -6.00 -10.69
N LEU A 444 -22.32 -6.35 -9.57
CA LEU A 444 -21.75 -7.68 -9.34
C LEU A 444 -22.83 -8.66 -8.81
N PRO A 445 -22.57 -9.97 -8.89
CA PRO A 445 -23.51 -11.00 -8.45
C PRO A 445 -23.50 -11.18 -6.92
N PHE A 446 -23.56 -10.08 -6.18
CA PHE A 446 -23.76 -10.04 -4.74
C PHE A 446 -25.13 -9.44 -4.43
N ASP A 447 -25.86 -10.03 -3.50
CA ASP A 447 -27.13 -9.52 -3.03
C ASP A 447 -27.00 -8.62 -1.81
N PHE A 448 -25.88 -8.74 -1.09
CA PHE A 448 -25.63 -8.05 0.16
C PHE A 448 -24.18 -7.62 0.25
N LEU A 449 -23.95 -6.32 0.50
CA LEU A 449 -22.63 -5.75 0.76
C LEU A 449 -22.78 -4.54 1.65
N PHE A 450 -21.96 -4.47 2.74
CA PHE A 450 -21.86 -3.28 3.59
C PHE A 450 -20.40 -3.02 3.93
N LEU A 451 -20.00 -1.76 3.76
CA LEU A 451 -18.66 -1.26 4.05
C LEU A 451 -18.70 -0.35 5.27
N PHE A 452 -17.95 -0.73 6.27
CA PHE A 452 -17.78 -0.02 7.53
C PHE A 452 -16.42 0.64 7.56
N ARG A 453 -16.37 1.92 7.91
CA ARG A 453 -15.14 2.69 8.06
C ARG A 453 -14.94 3.06 9.53
N PHE A 454 -13.72 3.00 10.02
CA PHE A 454 -13.33 3.58 11.29
C PHE A 454 -13.34 5.11 11.21
N GLU A 455 -13.69 5.78 12.31
CA GLU A 455 -13.73 7.25 12.38
C GLU A 455 -12.35 7.85 12.05
N THR A 456 -11.30 7.19 12.52
CA THR A 456 -9.90 7.49 12.16
C THR A 456 -9.19 6.21 11.75
N PRO A 457 -8.29 6.25 10.75
CA PRO A 457 -7.42 5.12 10.45
C PRO A 457 -6.62 4.70 11.68
N VAL A 458 -6.50 3.40 11.90
CA VAL A 458 -5.80 2.87 13.06
C VAL A 458 -4.46 2.33 12.63
N PHE A 459 -3.40 2.83 13.25
CA PHE A 459 -2.06 2.29 13.07
C PHE A 459 -1.86 1.10 14.02
N HIS A 460 -1.51 -0.06 13.48
CA HIS A 460 -1.32 -1.28 14.26
C HIS A 460 -0.10 -2.06 13.76
N ARG A 461 0.81 -2.35 14.66
CA ARG A 461 1.98 -3.20 14.40
C ARG A 461 1.79 -4.61 14.92
N LYS A 462 2.49 -5.54 14.27
CA LYS A 462 2.51 -6.95 14.67
C LYS A 462 2.93 -7.11 16.13
N GLY A 463 2.11 -7.84 16.90
CA GLY A 463 2.36 -8.11 18.33
C GLY A 463 1.85 -7.04 19.30
N GLU A 464 1.34 -5.90 18.81
CA GLU A 464 0.71 -4.91 19.68
C GLU A 464 -0.73 -5.35 20.03
N PRO A 465 -1.15 -5.17 21.31
CA PRO A 465 -2.53 -5.45 21.68
C PRO A 465 -3.47 -4.44 21.02
N PHE A 466 -4.55 -4.93 20.46
CA PHE A 466 -5.53 -4.11 19.77
C PHE A 466 -6.94 -4.58 20.08
N ASN A 467 -7.86 -3.65 20.32
CA ASN A 467 -9.28 -3.96 20.50
C ASN A 467 -10.12 -3.17 19.50
N ILE A 468 -10.61 -3.85 18.48
CA ILE A 468 -11.44 -3.26 17.42
C ILE A 468 -12.81 -2.78 17.94
N LEU A 469 -13.30 -3.33 19.05
CA LEU A 469 -14.59 -2.95 19.62
C LEU A 469 -14.58 -1.54 20.24
N ASP A 470 -13.43 -1.05 20.69
CA ASP A 470 -13.29 0.28 21.30
C ASP A 470 -13.27 1.42 20.26
N ILE A 471 -13.20 1.09 18.97
CA ILE A 471 -13.06 2.07 17.90
C ILE A 471 -14.43 2.50 17.38
N GLY A 472 -14.61 3.81 17.20
CA GLY A 472 -15.78 4.37 16.54
C GLY A 472 -15.86 3.89 15.08
N LYS A 473 -17.02 3.33 14.72
CA LYS A 473 -17.28 2.70 13.42
C LYS A 473 -18.47 3.38 12.76
N LYS A 474 -18.39 3.57 11.46
CA LYS A 474 -19.45 4.15 10.65
C LYS A 474 -19.73 3.31 9.43
N LEU A 475 -21.00 3.01 9.17
CA LEU A 475 -21.46 2.42 7.93
C LEU A 475 -21.50 3.52 6.86
N ILE A 476 -20.67 3.42 5.83
CA ILE A 476 -20.56 4.45 4.79
C ILE A 476 -21.24 4.07 3.49
N MET A 477 -21.32 2.79 3.18
CA MET A 477 -21.89 2.29 1.94
C MET A 477 -22.44 0.89 2.13
N GLY A 478 -23.51 0.56 1.43
CA GLY A 478 -23.97 -0.80 1.34
C GLY A 478 -25.30 -0.95 0.63
N PHE A 479 -25.62 -2.19 0.34
CA PHE A 479 -26.90 -2.57 -0.23
C PHE A 479 -27.36 -3.95 0.24
N ASP A 480 -28.67 -4.12 0.29
CA ASP A 480 -29.36 -5.41 0.38
C ASP A 480 -30.44 -5.43 -0.72
N LYS A 481 -30.14 -6.12 -1.83
CA LYS A 481 -31.02 -6.15 -3.00
C LYS A 481 -32.37 -6.79 -2.69
N LYS A 482 -32.39 -7.82 -1.82
CA LYS A 482 -33.64 -8.50 -1.43
C LYS A 482 -34.58 -7.62 -0.64
N ARG A 483 -34.05 -6.66 0.12
CA ARG A 483 -34.83 -5.69 0.91
C ARG A 483 -34.99 -4.35 0.20
N ASN A 484 -34.42 -4.19 -1.00
CA ASN A 484 -34.35 -2.92 -1.69
C ASN A 484 -33.78 -1.78 -0.81
N LEU A 485 -32.76 -2.13 -0.01
CA LEU A 485 -32.09 -1.23 0.92
C LEU A 485 -30.79 -0.75 0.30
N PHE A 486 -30.56 0.57 0.29
CA PHE A 486 -29.36 1.20 -0.24
C PHE A 486 -28.87 2.26 0.72
N ILE A 487 -27.58 2.26 1.01
CA ILE A 487 -26.90 3.23 1.86
C ILE A 487 -25.69 3.74 1.10
N LYS A 488 -25.59 5.05 0.97
CA LYS A 488 -24.42 5.75 0.43
C LYS A 488 -24.32 7.09 1.13
N THR A 489 -23.35 7.27 2.01
CA THR A 489 -23.20 8.50 2.80
C THR A 489 -21.75 8.75 3.19
N MET A 490 -21.30 9.99 3.01
CA MET A 490 -19.95 10.40 3.41
C MET A 490 -19.81 10.54 4.93
N GLU A 491 -20.86 11.00 5.61
CA GLU A 491 -20.85 11.15 7.06
C GLU A 491 -20.87 9.82 7.80
N GLY A 492 -21.49 8.82 7.17
CA GLY A 492 -21.68 7.48 7.72
C GLY A 492 -22.73 7.41 8.82
N ILE A 493 -23.28 6.21 9.01
CA ILE A 493 -24.21 5.90 10.11
C ILE A 493 -23.37 5.32 11.25
N THR A 494 -23.41 5.93 12.42
CA THR A 494 -22.62 5.51 13.60
C THR A 494 -23.12 4.15 14.12
N ILE A 495 -22.18 3.26 14.45
CA ILE A 495 -22.40 1.92 14.99
C ILE A 495 -22.07 1.94 16.49
N GLU A 496 -22.82 1.22 17.28
CA GLU A 496 -22.49 1.01 18.70
C GLU A 496 -21.09 0.35 18.83
N ARG A 497 -20.33 0.78 19.83
CA ARG A 497 -18.94 0.34 19.99
C ARG A 497 -18.79 -1.15 20.21
N ASP A 498 -19.70 -1.76 20.96
CA ASP A 498 -19.71 -3.18 21.32
C ASP A 498 -20.38 -4.09 20.27
N SER A 499 -20.85 -3.54 19.15
CA SER A 499 -21.41 -4.30 18.02
C SER A 499 -20.52 -4.21 16.80
N PHE A 500 -20.41 -5.29 16.01
CA PHE A 500 -19.71 -5.28 14.73
C PHE A 500 -20.66 -4.96 13.57
N LEU A 501 -21.99 -5.09 13.75
CA LEU A 501 -22.98 -4.90 12.70
C LEU A 501 -24.10 -3.97 13.18
N HIS A 502 -24.52 -3.05 12.31
CA HIS A 502 -25.66 -2.19 12.59
C HIS A 502 -26.97 -2.96 12.41
N GLU A 503 -28.00 -2.69 13.24
CA GLU A 503 -29.31 -3.34 13.16
C GLU A 503 -29.92 -3.29 11.76
N ILE A 504 -29.68 -2.22 11.00
CA ILE A 504 -30.19 -2.08 9.63
C ILE A 504 -29.65 -3.18 8.69
N CYS A 505 -28.49 -3.78 9.01
CA CYS A 505 -27.89 -4.86 8.24
C CYS A 505 -28.45 -6.23 8.61
N MET A 506 -29.16 -6.35 9.75
CA MET A 506 -29.73 -7.62 10.19
C MET A 506 -30.97 -7.96 9.36
N ARG A 507 -31.09 -9.22 8.98
CA ARG A 507 -32.20 -9.77 8.21
C ARG A 507 -33.06 -10.68 9.11
N GLU A 508 -34.34 -10.69 8.84
CA GLU A 508 -35.26 -11.69 9.47
C GLU A 508 -35.03 -13.09 8.89
N ASN A 509 -34.59 -13.18 7.64
CA ASN A 509 -34.36 -14.44 6.93
C ASN A 509 -32.89 -14.89 7.06
N PHE A 510 -32.65 -16.18 6.79
CA PHE A 510 -31.36 -16.81 6.72
C PHE A 510 -30.35 -16.02 5.85
N PHE A 511 -29.10 -15.92 6.32
CA PHE A 511 -28.01 -15.33 5.57
C PHE A 511 -26.65 -16.02 5.87
N ASN A 512 -25.80 -16.03 4.86
CA ASN A 512 -24.38 -16.37 4.95
C ASN A 512 -23.57 -15.15 4.59
N LEU A 513 -22.77 -14.65 5.52
CA LEU A 513 -21.98 -13.43 5.34
C LEU A 513 -20.51 -13.67 5.69
N CYS A 514 -19.61 -13.12 4.88
CA CYS A 514 -18.19 -13.05 5.20
C CYS A 514 -17.81 -11.65 5.64
N VAL A 515 -16.87 -11.60 6.58
CA VAL A 515 -16.29 -10.38 7.12
C VAL A 515 -14.80 -10.33 6.75
N PHE A 516 -14.40 -9.27 6.06
CA PHE A 516 -13.03 -9.01 5.63
C PHE A 516 -12.53 -7.70 6.21
N LEU A 517 -11.30 -7.68 6.69
CA LEU A 517 -10.67 -6.44 7.15
C LEU A 517 -10.25 -5.59 5.94
N VAL A 518 -10.47 -4.29 6.04
CA VAL A 518 -10.01 -3.29 5.07
C VAL A 518 -8.77 -2.60 5.64
N TYR A 519 -7.61 -2.92 5.10
CA TYR A 519 -6.32 -2.40 5.58
C TYR A 519 -5.35 -2.19 4.42
N PHE A 520 -4.32 -1.38 4.67
CA PHE A 520 -3.17 -1.24 3.79
C PHE A 520 -1.92 -1.00 4.64
N MET A 521 -0.92 -1.87 4.51
CA MET A 521 0.27 -1.91 5.37
C MET A 521 -0.12 -1.97 6.86
N ASP A 522 0.43 -1.08 7.69
CA ASP A 522 0.15 -1.01 9.13
C ASP A 522 -1.12 -0.21 9.46
N TYR A 523 -1.88 0.26 8.46
CA TYR A 523 -3.10 1.04 8.68
C TYR A 523 -4.36 0.24 8.41
N ILE A 524 -5.28 0.28 9.35
CA ILE A 524 -6.58 -0.35 9.26
C ILE A 524 -7.64 0.74 9.12
N TYR A 525 -8.52 0.58 8.15
CA TYR A 525 -9.54 1.58 7.79
C TYR A 525 -10.94 1.17 8.15
N GLY A 526 -11.20 -0.13 8.29
CA GLY A 526 -12.53 -0.64 8.54
C GLY A 526 -12.68 -2.11 8.16
N TYR A 527 -13.88 -2.52 7.81
CA TYR A 527 -14.18 -3.88 7.37
C TYR A 527 -15.35 -3.93 6.39
N LEU A 528 -15.37 -4.98 5.59
CA LEU A 528 -16.37 -5.29 4.59
C LEU A 528 -17.19 -6.49 5.07
N VAL A 529 -18.52 -6.40 5.03
CA VAL A 529 -19.43 -7.51 5.25
C VAL A 529 -20.19 -7.78 3.94
N ILE A 530 -20.08 -8.99 3.43
CA ILE A 530 -20.60 -9.35 2.11
C ILE A 530 -21.17 -10.76 2.10
N ASP A 531 -22.25 -11.00 1.34
CA ASP A 531 -22.68 -12.35 1.03
C ASP A 531 -21.71 -13.03 0.05
N TYR A 532 -21.67 -14.34 0.07
CA TYR A 532 -20.71 -15.07 -0.72
C TYR A 532 -21.29 -16.31 -1.39
N ASP A 533 -20.75 -16.62 -2.54
CA ASP A 533 -20.74 -17.94 -3.15
C ASP A 533 -19.34 -18.53 -2.93
N VAL A 534 -19.26 -19.74 -2.40
CA VAL A 534 -17.97 -20.40 -2.09
C VAL A 534 -17.03 -20.45 -3.29
N SER A 535 -17.59 -20.57 -4.50
CA SER A 535 -16.82 -20.54 -5.75
C SER A 535 -16.15 -19.19 -6.07
N LYS A 536 -16.64 -18.09 -5.47
CA LYS A 536 -16.23 -16.71 -5.74
C LYS A 536 -15.54 -16.04 -4.57
N ILE A 537 -15.48 -16.69 -3.41
CA ILE A 537 -14.98 -16.08 -2.16
C ILE A 537 -13.52 -15.59 -2.25
N MET A 538 -12.69 -16.27 -3.06
CA MET A 538 -11.30 -15.88 -3.26
C MET A 538 -11.13 -14.48 -3.84
N TYR A 539 -12.11 -13.97 -4.59
CA TYR A 539 -12.06 -12.62 -5.17
C TYR A 539 -12.44 -11.51 -4.18
N ILE A 540 -13.12 -11.87 -3.09
CA ILE A 540 -13.58 -10.88 -2.09
C ILE A 540 -12.40 -10.35 -1.27
N GLU A 541 -11.38 -11.16 -1.02
CA GLU A 541 -10.15 -10.73 -0.36
C GLU A 541 -9.44 -9.64 -1.16
N ASP A 542 -9.33 -9.80 -2.49
CA ASP A 542 -8.75 -8.79 -3.38
C ASP A 542 -9.58 -7.49 -3.38
N ILE A 543 -10.89 -7.59 -3.26
CA ILE A 543 -11.80 -6.45 -3.10
C ILE A 543 -11.45 -5.67 -1.84
N ALA A 544 -11.41 -6.33 -0.68
CA ALA A 544 -11.13 -5.68 0.60
C ALA A 544 -9.74 -5.01 0.61
N LYS A 545 -8.73 -5.67 0.04
CA LYS A 545 -7.39 -5.13 -0.13
C LYS A 545 -7.38 -3.87 -1.00
N THR A 546 -8.04 -3.93 -2.17
CA THR A 546 -8.13 -2.77 -3.08
C THR A 546 -8.84 -1.59 -2.44
N ILE A 547 -9.87 -1.82 -1.63
CA ILE A 547 -10.55 -0.76 -0.86
C ILE A 547 -9.54 -0.11 0.10
N GLY A 548 -8.74 -0.90 0.82
CA GLY A 548 -7.72 -0.40 1.74
C GLY A 548 -6.67 0.47 1.06
N GLU A 549 -6.15 0.03 -0.09
CA GLU A 549 -5.21 0.79 -0.92
C GLU A 549 -5.80 2.14 -1.37
N ASN A 550 -7.07 2.14 -1.78
CA ASN A 550 -7.76 3.36 -2.19
C ASN A 550 -8.03 4.31 -1.01
N PHE A 551 -8.38 3.79 0.17
CA PHE A 551 -8.54 4.60 1.37
C PHE A 551 -7.24 5.32 1.73
N PHE A 552 -6.12 4.61 1.72
CA PHE A 552 -4.80 5.19 1.93
C PHE A 552 -4.52 6.32 0.93
N LYS A 553 -4.71 6.05 -0.36
CA LYS A 553 -4.53 7.04 -1.43
C LYS A 553 -5.37 8.30 -1.22
N LEU A 554 -6.67 8.15 -0.95
CA LEU A 554 -7.59 9.28 -0.79
C LEU A 554 -7.26 10.12 0.44
N ILE A 555 -6.82 9.51 1.54
CA ILE A 555 -6.38 10.22 2.73
C ILE A 555 -5.14 11.06 2.42
N ILE A 556 -4.18 10.53 1.68
CA ILE A 556 -2.98 11.28 1.26
C ILE A 556 -3.36 12.45 0.35
N ILE A 557 -4.23 12.23 -0.64
CA ILE A 557 -4.69 13.30 -1.55
C ILE A 557 -5.38 14.42 -0.76
N ASP A 558 -6.25 14.09 0.19
CA ASP A 558 -6.94 15.07 1.02
C ASP A 558 -5.96 15.87 1.89
N SER A 559 -4.99 15.21 2.50
CA SER A 559 -3.94 15.85 3.29
C SER A 559 -3.09 16.81 2.45
N LEU A 560 -2.60 16.35 1.29
CA LEU A 560 -1.81 17.19 0.37
C LEU A 560 -2.62 18.38 -0.15
N SER A 561 -3.90 18.19 -0.44
CA SER A 561 -4.78 19.28 -0.90
C SER A 561 -4.96 20.37 0.16
N LYS A 562 -5.05 20.00 1.43
CA LYS A 562 -5.12 20.96 2.56
C LYS A 562 -3.82 21.72 2.71
N GLU A 563 -2.69 21.03 2.70
CA GLU A 563 -1.37 21.68 2.80
C GLU A 563 -1.13 22.64 1.64
N MET A 564 -1.45 22.22 0.41
CA MET A 564 -1.36 23.11 -0.77
C MET A 564 -2.26 24.35 -0.63
N GLY A 565 -3.46 24.18 -0.08
CA GLY A 565 -4.36 25.30 0.20
C GLY A 565 -3.80 26.30 1.21
N GLU A 566 -3.14 25.79 2.26
CA GLU A 566 -2.46 26.65 3.26
C GLU A 566 -1.25 27.38 2.69
N ILE A 567 -0.42 26.67 1.91
CA ILE A 567 0.75 27.25 1.23
C ILE A 567 0.28 28.38 0.29
N LYS A 568 -0.76 28.13 -0.51
CA LYS A 568 -1.31 29.13 -1.43
C LYS A 568 -1.81 30.39 -0.68
N LYS A 569 -2.50 30.22 0.44
CA LYS A 569 -2.94 31.35 1.26
C LYS A 569 -1.76 32.17 1.78
N ARG A 570 -0.74 31.52 2.31
CA ARG A 570 0.49 32.19 2.78
C ARG A 570 1.19 32.94 1.65
N GLN A 571 1.26 32.35 0.48
CA GLN A 571 1.85 33.00 -0.69
C GLN A 571 1.06 34.26 -1.09
N GLU A 572 -0.27 34.21 -1.11
CA GLU A 572 -1.12 35.36 -1.41
C GLU A 572 -0.97 36.48 -0.34
N GLU A 573 -0.77 36.14 0.92
CA GLU A 573 -0.48 37.11 1.99
C GLU A 573 0.87 37.79 1.77
N ILE A 574 1.92 37.05 1.52
CA ILE A 574 3.26 37.60 1.23
C ILE A 574 3.23 38.51 0.00
N GLU A 575 2.53 38.12 -1.06
CA GLU A 575 2.39 38.94 -2.27
C GLU A 575 1.70 40.28 -2.00
N ARG A 576 0.69 40.30 -1.12
CA ARG A 576 0.01 41.55 -0.67
C ARG A 576 0.94 42.45 0.13
N GLU A 577 1.71 41.87 1.04
CA GLU A 577 2.68 42.65 1.85
C GLU A 577 3.77 43.26 0.98
N LEU A 578 4.31 42.49 0.01
CA LEU A 578 5.28 42.99 -0.95
C LEU A 578 4.72 44.09 -1.86
N ALA A 579 3.48 43.94 -2.33
CA ALA A 579 2.83 44.99 -3.13
C ALA A 579 2.61 46.29 -2.33
N PHE A 580 2.32 46.16 -1.04
CA PHE A 580 2.19 47.34 -0.16
C PHE A 580 3.53 48.00 0.08
N ALA A 581 4.62 47.24 0.31
CA ALA A 581 5.96 47.76 0.47
C ALA A 581 6.46 48.48 -0.81
N GLU A 582 6.19 47.91 -2.00
CA GLU A 582 6.48 48.53 -3.31
C GLU A 582 5.79 49.89 -3.44
N LEU A 583 4.51 49.98 -3.06
CA LEU A 583 3.76 51.24 -3.11
C LEU A 583 4.36 52.29 -2.19
N LEU A 584 4.76 51.93 -0.98
CA LEU A 584 5.42 52.85 -0.05
C LEU A 584 6.74 53.36 -0.60
N GLN A 585 7.59 52.47 -1.11
CA GLN A 585 8.92 52.81 -1.64
C GLN A 585 8.83 53.73 -2.88
N LYS A 586 7.90 53.45 -3.79
CA LYS A 586 7.66 54.33 -4.96
C LYS A 586 7.27 55.75 -4.59
N ASN A 587 6.66 55.97 -3.44
CA ASN A 587 6.28 57.28 -2.94
C ASN A 587 7.45 58.04 -2.23
N ILE A 588 8.50 57.33 -1.85
CA ILE A 588 9.63 57.86 -1.08
C ILE A 588 10.76 58.30 -2.02
N ILE A 589 11.00 57.53 -3.10
CA ILE A 589 12.04 57.81 -4.08
C ILE A 589 11.55 58.90 -5.04
N PRO A 590 12.44 59.85 -5.42
CA PRO A 590 12.10 60.90 -6.35
C PRO A 590 11.64 60.37 -7.70
N SER A 591 10.47 60.76 -8.15
CA SER A 591 9.94 60.37 -9.48
C SER A 591 10.43 61.24 -10.62
N ARG A 592 10.96 62.43 -10.30
CA ARG A 592 11.50 63.42 -11.25
C ARG A 592 12.66 64.16 -10.60
N PRO A 593 13.71 64.52 -11.38
CA PRO A 593 14.78 65.37 -10.85
C PRO A 593 14.25 66.76 -10.57
N PRO A 594 14.74 67.41 -9.46
CA PRO A 594 14.27 68.75 -9.11
C PRO A 594 14.92 69.86 -9.97
N PHE A 595 15.91 69.50 -10.80
CA PHE A 595 16.65 70.45 -11.66
C PHE A 595 16.75 69.92 -13.08
N GLN A 596 16.73 70.81 -14.07
CA GLN A 596 16.80 70.42 -15.50
C GLN A 596 18.12 69.85 -15.94
N ASN A 597 19.20 70.12 -15.21
CA ASN A 597 20.53 69.60 -15.47
C ASN A 597 20.83 68.25 -14.82
N ILE A 598 19.80 67.55 -14.31
CA ILE A 598 19.93 66.25 -13.68
C ILE A 598 18.95 65.27 -14.37
N ALA A 599 19.43 64.07 -14.64
CA ALA A 599 18.61 62.95 -15.01
C ALA A 599 19.10 61.69 -14.26
N PHE A 600 18.22 60.71 -14.08
CA PHE A 600 18.53 59.47 -13.42
C PHE A 600 17.80 58.28 -14.03
N TYR A 601 18.30 57.07 -13.75
CA TYR A 601 17.66 55.80 -13.99
C TYR A 601 17.74 55.00 -12.68
N SER A 602 16.62 54.34 -12.32
CA SER A 602 16.61 53.43 -11.17
C SER A 602 15.66 52.28 -11.51
N LYS A 603 16.15 51.06 -11.33
CA LYS A 603 15.42 49.82 -11.59
C LYS A 603 15.77 48.83 -10.50
N PHE A 604 14.77 48.37 -9.78
CA PHE A 604 14.91 47.31 -8.77
C PHE A 604 14.85 45.95 -9.40
N LYS A 605 15.62 45.01 -8.86
CA LYS A 605 15.62 43.59 -9.18
C LYS A 605 14.29 42.93 -8.80
N GLU A 606 13.81 43.18 -7.62
CA GLU A 606 12.54 42.69 -7.07
C GLU A 606 11.48 43.80 -7.05
N LYS A 607 10.33 43.51 -6.44
CA LYS A 607 9.25 44.53 -6.25
C LYS A 607 9.70 45.69 -5.37
N VAL A 608 10.63 45.44 -4.45
CA VAL A 608 11.25 46.44 -3.57
C VAL A 608 12.75 46.26 -3.59
N GLY A 609 13.49 47.37 -3.63
CA GLY A 609 14.95 47.37 -3.74
C GLY A 609 15.67 47.94 -2.54
N GLY A 610 16.99 47.73 -2.47
CA GLY A 610 17.91 48.33 -1.51
C GLY A 610 18.36 49.74 -1.90
N ASP A 611 18.39 50.02 -3.19
CA ASP A 611 18.83 51.31 -3.72
C ASP A 611 17.95 52.48 -3.28
N PHE A 612 18.59 53.51 -2.80
CA PHE A 612 17.96 54.72 -2.41
C PHE A 612 18.72 55.94 -2.88
N PHE A 613 18.04 56.93 -3.37
CA PHE A 613 18.63 58.25 -3.69
C PHE A 613 17.66 59.35 -3.42
N ASP A 614 18.23 60.55 -3.16
CA ASP A 614 17.41 61.75 -2.95
C ASP A 614 18.20 63.02 -3.38
N PHE A 615 17.42 64.04 -3.72
CA PHE A 615 17.94 65.34 -4.12
C PHE A 615 17.57 66.39 -3.06
N ILE A 616 18.54 67.19 -2.65
CA ILE A 616 18.38 68.20 -1.63
C ILE A 616 18.63 69.56 -2.24
N SER A 617 17.64 70.41 -2.22
CA SER A 617 17.71 71.79 -2.77
C SER A 617 17.99 72.82 -1.65
N PHE A 618 19.04 73.62 -1.81
CA PHE A 618 19.40 74.74 -0.95
C PHE A 618 18.98 76.04 -1.62
N ARG A 619 17.71 76.40 -1.53
CA ARG A 619 17.06 77.51 -2.27
C ARG A 619 17.77 78.87 -2.16
N GLU A 620 18.57 79.11 -1.11
CA GLU A 620 19.21 80.35 -0.90
C GLU A 620 20.69 80.38 -1.35
N ARG A 621 21.25 79.30 -1.87
CA ARG A 621 22.69 79.11 -2.06
C ARG A 621 23.14 78.58 -3.42
N ASP A 622 22.32 78.33 -4.40
CA ASP A 622 22.63 77.62 -5.66
C ASP A 622 23.44 76.34 -5.44
N TRP A 623 23.11 75.58 -4.40
CA TRP A 623 23.72 74.33 -4.04
C TRP A 623 22.76 73.19 -4.28
N ILE A 624 23.31 72.09 -4.75
CA ILE A 624 22.59 70.84 -5.04
C ILE A 624 23.17 69.72 -4.17
N GLY A 625 22.40 69.18 -3.23
CA GLY A 625 22.79 67.98 -2.50
C GLY A 625 22.30 66.71 -3.19
N ILE A 626 23.15 65.71 -3.28
CA ILE A 626 22.85 64.39 -3.87
C ILE A 626 23.24 63.35 -2.86
N LEU A 627 22.26 62.52 -2.44
CA LEU A 627 22.45 61.36 -1.63
C LEU A 627 22.18 60.13 -2.52
N VAL A 628 23.13 59.18 -2.54
CA VAL A 628 22.95 57.86 -3.10
C VAL A 628 23.34 56.86 -2.03
N ALA A 629 22.51 55.85 -1.84
CA ALA A 629 22.71 54.83 -0.82
C ALA A 629 22.24 53.47 -1.34
N ASP A 630 22.86 52.44 -0.87
CA ASP A 630 22.43 51.06 -1.11
C ASP A 630 22.38 50.33 0.23
N VAL A 631 21.24 49.62 0.47
CA VAL A 631 20.91 48.91 1.70
C VAL A 631 21.22 47.41 1.49
N SER A 632 22.08 46.86 2.32
CA SER A 632 22.40 45.43 2.28
C SER A 632 21.14 44.55 2.45
N GLY A 633 20.99 43.51 1.59
CA GLY A 633 19.87 42.57 1.62
C GLY A 633 18.74 42.91 0.63
N HIS A 634 17.61 42.23 0.71
CA HIS A 634 16.50 42.40 -0.24
C HIS A 634 15.13 42.28 0.46
N GLY A 635 14.09 42.72 -0.23
CA GLY A 635 12.71 42.54 0.22
C GLY A 635 12.20 43.59 1.19
N ILE A 636 11.19 43.28 1.99
CA ILE A 636 10.49 44.24 2.88
C ILE A 636 11.43 44.95 3.86
N PRO A 637 12.43 44.32 4.49
CA PRO A 637 13.31 45.00 5.40
C PRO A 637 14.06 46.18 4.76
N THR A 638 14.50 46.04 3.52
CA THR A 638 15.24 47.10 2.79
C THR A 638 14.32 48.28 2.48
N ALA A 639 13.07 48.05 2.12
CA ALA A 639 12.06 49.09 1.94
C ALA A 639 11.77 49.91 3.22
N ILE A 640 11.85 49.25 4.39
CA ILE A 640 11.71 49.94 5.68
C ILE A 640 12.93 50.85 5.92
N ILE A 641 14.14 50.32 5.66
CA ILE A 641 15.39 51.11 5.86
C ILE A 641 15.44 52.29 4.90
N THR A 642 15.04 52.14 3.63
CA THR A 642 14.95 53.25 2.68
C THR A 642 13.90 54.32 3.17
N SER A 643 12.85 53.89 3.82
CA SER A 643 11.88 54.80 4.45
C SER A 643 12.50 55.57 5.63
N ILE A 644 13.33 54.90 6.42
CA ILE A 644 14.08 55.51 7.51
C ILE A 644 15.09 56.56 6.95
N LEU A 645 15.79 56.21 5.88
CA LEU A 645 16.69 57.16 5.22
C LEU A 645 15.95 58.43 4.79
N LYS A 646 14.81 58.30 4.14
CA LYS A 646 13.98 59.41 3.70
C LYS A 646 13.51 60.30 4.88
N SER A 647 13.02 59.64 5.94
CA SER A 647 12.56 60.35 7.17
C SER A 647 13.71 61.13 7.84
N SER A 648 14.91 60.52 7.87
CA SER A 648 16.10 61.11 8.46
C SER A 648 16.56 62.37 7.73
N ILE A 649 16.50 62.38 6.38
CA ILE A 649 16.80 63.56 5.57
C ILE A 649 15.89 64.76 6.01
N LEU A 650 14.62 64.48 6.26
CA LEU A 650 13.66 65.51 6.67
C LEU A 650 13.91 66.04 8.10
N GLN A 651 14.43 65.19 8.98
CA GLN A 651 14.69 65.50 10.39
C GLN A 651 16.04 66.18 10.60
N LEU A 652 17.05 65.77 9.82
CA LEU A 652 18.46 66.24 9.97
C LEU A 652 18.75 67.54 9.22
N ARG A 653 17.79 68.47 9.05
CA ARG A 653 17.90 69.66 8.24
C ARG A 653 19.04 70.60 8.66
N ASN A 654 19.44 70.59 9.93
CA ASN A 654 20.55 71.45 10.39
C ASN A 654 21.95 70.95 10.00
N SER A 655 22.18 69.60 9.90
CA SER A 655 23.43 69.00 9.52
C SER A 655 23.59 68.81 8.02
N ILE A 656 22.51 68.94 7.26
CA ILE A 656 22.48 68.65 5.80
C ILE A 656 23.41 69.51 4.96
N VAL A 657 23.85 70.66 5.48
CA VAL A 657 24.85 71.57 4.83
C VAL A 657 26.31 71.08 4.99
N ASN A 658 26.54 70.08 5.86
CA ASN A 658 27.84 69.51 6.13
C ASN A 658 27.82 67.97 5.86
N PRO A 659 28.34 67.49 4.78
CA PRO A 659 28.23 66.05 4.41
C PRO A 659 28.68 65.07 5.49
N SER A 660 29.83 65.36 6.14
CA SER A 660 30.33 64.46 7.18
C SER A 660 29.48 64.43 8.43
N GLU A 661 28.96 65.58 8.90
CA GLU A 661 28.06 65.66 10.03
C GLU A 661 26.69 64.96 9.71
N PHE A 662 26.21 65.14 8.48
CA PHE A 662 24.99 64.53 8.04
C PHE A 662 25.10 62.98 8.06
N LEU A 663 26.17 62.42 7.46
CA LEU A 663 26.37 60.97 7.46
C LEU A 663 26.60 60.40 8.87
N MET A 664 27.29 61.19 9.76
CA MET A 664 27.47 60.77 11.14
C MET A 664 26.14 60.68 11.91
N ASN A 665 25.28 61.67 11.76
CA ASN A 665 23.91 61.64 12.38
C ASN A 665 23.01 60.58 11.77
N LEU A 666 23.16 60.34 10.45
CA LEU A 666 22.45 59.29 9.76
C LEU A 666 22.92 57.88 10.22
N ASN A 667 24.22 57.70 10.45
CA ASN A 667 24.79 56.50 11.04
C ASN A 667 24.17 56.13 12.39
N ASP A 668 24.09 57.13 13.29
CA ASP A 668 23.49 56.91 14.62
C ASP A 668 22.03 56.52 14.53
N THR A 669 21.28 57.09 13.59
CA THR A 669 19.91 56.72 13.33
C THR A 669 19.81 55.26 12.80
N ILE A 670 20.58 54.88 11.78
CA ILE A 670 20.59 53.54 11.21
C ILE A 670 21.06 52.50 12.24
N TYR A 671 22.15 52.80 12.98
CA TYR A 671 22.66 51.90 14.02
C TYR A 671 21.65 51.62 15.12
N SER A 672 20.88 52.63 15.53
CA SER A 672 19.88 52.49 16.59
C SER A 672 18.65 51.66 16.17
N MET A 673 18.33 51.64 14.88
CA MET A 673 17.13 51.01 14.33
C MET A 673 17.39 49.64 13.69
N CYS A 674 18.61 49.40 13.20
CA CYS A 674 19.00 48.19 12.43
C CYS A 674 19.95 47.30 13.23
N ARG A 675 19.49 46.67 14.30
CA ARG A 675 20.33 45.80 15.17
C ARG A 675 20.72 44.45 14.62
N GLU A 676 20.17 43.99 13.50
CA GLU A 676 20.30 42.60 13.02
C GLU A 676 21.07 42.41 11.71
N GLY A 677 22.22 43.13 11.60
CA GLY A 677 23.18 42.82 10.50
C GLY A 677 22.92 43.56 9.18
N PHE A 678 21.98 44.48 9.13
CA PHE A 678 21.81 45.38 7.99
C PHE A 678 22.77 46.55 8.10
N PHE A 679 23.34 46.94 6.97
CA PHE A 679 24.16 48.13 6.84
C PHE A 679 23.75 48.87 5.56
N VAL A 680 24.15 50.12 5.47
CA VAL A 680 23.86 50.99 4.33
C VAL A 680 25.15 51.60 3.82
N THR A 681 25.48 51.40 2.55
CA THR A 681 26.50 52.19 1.91
C THR A 681 25.90 53.52 1.48
N ALA A 682 26.61 54.63 1.65
CA ALA A 682 26.05 55.93 1.31
C ALA A 682 27.13 56.87 0.79
N PHE A 683 26.80 57.65 -0.22
CA PHE A 683 27.51 58.83 -0.68
C PHE A 683 26.62 60.02 -0.52
N TYR A 684 27.11 61.07 0.16
CA TYR A 684 26.40 62.34 0.21
C TYR A 684 27.37 63.46 -0.24
N GLY A 685 26.98 64.20 -1.31
CA GLY A 685 27.77 65.30 -1.90
C GLY A 685 26.93 66.54 -2.13
N ILE A 686 27.52 67.69 -1.94
CA ILE A 686 26.97 69.01 -2.21
C ILE A 686 27.74 69.66 -3.34
N ILE A 687 27.10 69.88 -4.49
CA ILE A 687 27.59 70.59 -5.60
C ILE A 687 27.38 72.08 -5.38
N LYS A 688 28.46 72.83 -5.24
CA LYS A 688 28.40 74.29 -5.06
C LYS A 688 28.76 74.95 -6.38
N GLN A 689 27.74 75.26 -7.20
CA GLN A 689 27.92 75.71 -8.56
C GLN A 689 28.75 77.01 -8.65
N ASN A 690 28.50 78.00 -7.79
CA ASN A 690 29.20 79.25 -7.76
C ASN A 690 30.67 79.14 -7.31
N GLU A 691 31.02 78.17 -6.48
CA GLU A 691 32.32 77.85 -5.98
C GLU A 691 33.08 76.84 -6.89
N LYS A 692 32.43 76.28 -7.92
CA LYS A 692 32.91 75.26 -8.81
C LYS A 692 33.53 74.05 -8.03
N LYS A 693 32.91 73.62 -7.00
CA LYS A 693 33.41 72.48 -6.22
C LYS A 693 32.31 71.56 -5.77
N LEU A 694 32.64 70.29 -5.59
CA LEU A 694 31.85 69.27 -4.94
C LEU A 694 32.47 69.06 -3.53
N VAL A 695 31.67 69.23 -2.47
CA VAL A 695 32.04 68.86 -1.13
C VAL A 695 31.27 67.60 -0.77
N PHE A 696 31.94 66.53 -0.36
CA PHE A 696 31.29 65.29 -0.15
C PHE A 696 31.84 64.49 1.03
N SER A 697 31.10 63.49 1.46
CA SER A 697 31.53 62.49 2.42
C SER A 697 30.97 61.13 1.99
N VAL A 698 31.64 60.05 2.36
CA VAL A 698 31.36 58.70 1.91
C VAL A 698 31.27 57.77 3.12
N ALA A 699 30.34 56.84 3.07
CA ALA A 699 30.17 55.76 4.03
C ALA A 699 30.15 54.39 3.27
N GLY A 700 31.35 53.93 2.87
CA GLY A 700 31.52 52.65 2.16
C GLY A 700 30.87 52.54 0.79
N HIS A 701 30.51 53.66 0.15
CA HIS A 701 29.81 53.68 -1.15
C HIS A 701 30.75 53.99 -2.31
N ASN A 702 30.32 53.67 -3.53
CA ASN A 702 31.03 53.97 -4.76
C ASN A 702 31.19 55.49 -4.95
N LEU A 703 32.40 55.86 -5.40
CA LEU A 703 32.71 57.25 -5.72
C LEU A 703 32.21 57.59 -7.12
N PRO A 704 31.75 58.87 -7.35
CA PRO A 704 31.21 59.25 -8.65
C PRO A 704 32.30 59.34 -9.75
N TYR A 705 31.85 59.09 -10.98
CA TYR A 705 32.66 59.37 -12.17
C TYR A 705 32.59 60.85 -12.52
N ALA A 706 33.76 61.44 -12.80
CA ALA A 706 33.88 62.76 -13.40
C ALA A 706 34.20 62.62 -14.90
N ILE A 707 33.45 63.34 -15.73
CA ILE A 707 33.58 63.38 -17.19
C ILE A 707 34.07 64.74 -17.59
N THR A 708 35.25 64.76 -18.21
CA THR A 708 35.82 66.02 -18.79
C THR A 708 35.70 65.99 -20.33
N SER A 709 36.21 67.04 -20.99
CA SER A 709 36.31 67.06 -22.46
C SER A 709 37.21 65.93 -23.04
N LYS A 710 38.18 65.42 -22.23
CA LYS A 710 39.23 64.50 -22.67
C LYS A 710 39.17 63.11 -22.08
N GLU A 711 38.68 62.92 -20.84
CA GLU A 711 38.78 61.70 -20.09
C GLU A 711 37.60 61.48 -19.13
N VAL A 712 37.45 60.22 -18.66
CA VAL A 712 36.51 59.78 -17.62
C VAL A 712 37.31 59.10 -16.52
N PHE A 713 37.17 59.57 -15.25
CA PHE A 713 37.87 59.02 -14.12
C PHE A 713 36.97 59.01 -12.88
N LEU A 714 37.26 58.10 -11.97
CA LEU A 714 36.66 58.11 -10.63
C LEU A 714 37.26 59.22 -9.80
N ILE A 715 36.44 59.98 -9.09
CA ILE A 715 36.90 60.91 -8.06
C ILE A 715 37.67 60.12 -7.02
N LYS A 716 38.83 60.62 -6.62
CA LYS A 716 39.62 59.93 -5.61
C LYS A 716 39.21 60.41 -4.20
N SER A 717 39.10 59.46 -3.27
CA SER A 717 39.06 59.74 -1.83
C SER A 717 40.34 59.18 -1.20
N GLU A 718 40.88 59.93 -0.24
CA GLU A 718 42.02 59.49 0.56
C GLU A 718 41.58 58.69 1.80
N LEU A 719 40.28 58.58 2.06
CA LEU A 719 39.71 58.01 3.27
C LEU A 719 38.98 56.69 2.98
N SER A 720 39.27 55.66 3.75
CA SER A 720 38.50 54.43 3.81
C SER A 720 37.47 54.55 4.93
N SER A 721 36.21 54.72 4.59
CA SER A 721 35.12 54.86 5.54
C SER A 721 34.22 53.58 5.61
N MET A 722 33.66 53.33 6.78
CA MET A 722 32.76 52.20 7.01
C MET A 722 31.33 52.50 6.52
N PRO A 723 30.52 51.52 6.08
CA PRO A 723 29.11 51.70 5.84
C PRO A 723 28.38 52.17 7.10
N LEU A 724 27.23 52.81 6.90
CA LEU A 724 26.35 53.25 8.01
C LEU A 724 25.75 52.03 8.70
N GLY A 725 25.60 52.12 10.01
CA GLY A 725 24.96 51.11 10.84
C GLY A 725 25.85 49.99 11.33
N VAL A 726 27.18 49.96 10.91
CA VAL A 726 28.12 48.94 11.32
C VAL A 726 28.74 49.24 12.69
N LEU A 727 29.11 50.47 12.94
CA LEU A 727 29.76 50.94 14.18
C LEU A 727 29.03 52.18 14.69
N THR A 728 29.06 52.41 16.00
CA THR A 728 28.58 53.67 16.57
C THR A 728 29.45 54.85 16.16
N SER A 729 28.91 56.07 16.21
CA SER A 729 29.71 57.28 15.91
C SER A 729 30.91 57.47 16.85
N GLU A 730 30.85 56.95 18.09
CA GLU A 730 31.98 56.93 19.02
C GLU A 730 33.07 55.95 18.60
N GLU A 731 32.68 54.76 18.19
CA GLU A 731 33.60 53.71 17.69
C GLU A 731 34.26 54.13 16.37
N LEU A 732 33.50 54.74 15.44
CA LEU A 732 34.03 55.31 14.20
C LEU A 732 35.13 56.37 14.50
N LYS A 733 34.91 57.31 15.41
CA LYS A 733 35.88 58.29 15.81
C LYS A 733 37.11 57.70 16.49
N SER A 734 36.90 56.72 17.38
CA SER A 734 38.02 56.09 18.11
C SER A 734 38.90 55.21 17.19
N SER A 735 38.35 54.63 16.13
CA SER A 735 39.03 53.82 15.14
C SER A 735 39.64 54.61 13.98
N GLY A 736 39.43 55.93 13.94
CA GLY A 736 39.92 56.79 12.85
C GLY A 736 39.21 56.60 11.51
N LYS A 737 38.03 55.97 11.55
CA LYS A 737 37.17 55.68 10.39
C LYS A 737 35.93 56.60 10.33
N ASP A 738 36.02 57.72 10.99
CA ASP A 738 34.97 58.74 11.01
C ASP A 738 34.77 59.35 9.63
N TYR A 739 33.54 59.77 9.34
CA TYR A 739 33.22 60.41 8.07
C TYR A 739 33.80 61.82 8.08
N ARG A 740 34.50 62.20 6.98
CA ARG A 740 35.10 63.51 6.82
C ARG A 740 34.68 64.16 5.52
N ASN A 741 34.71 65.49 5.47
CA ASN A 741 34.42 66.17 4.24
C ASN A 741 35.70 66.19 3.36
N GLU A 742 35.50 65.82 2.10
CA GLU A 742 36.46 65.95 1.04
C GLU A 742 35.97 66.96 0.01
N GLU A 743 36.88 67.58 -0.72
CA GLU A 743 36.54 68.57 -1.73
C GLU A 743 37.17 68.19 -3.09
N PHE A 744 36.32 68.26 -4.11
CA PHE A 744 36.77 68.04 -5.49
C PHE A 744 36.48 69.30 -6.32
N LEU A 745 37.47 69.86 -7.01
CA LEU A 745 37.30 71.00 -7.89
C LEU A 745 36.71 70.58 -9.23
N LEU A 746 35.67 71.27 -9.63
CA LEU A 746 34.90 70.98 -10.84
C LEU A 746 35.47 71.66 -12.11
N ASP A 747 36.62 72.25 -12.03
CA ASP A 747 37.26 72.86 -13.19
C ASP A 747 37.46 71.86 -14.34
N ASN A 748 36.95 72.18 -15.52
CA ASN A 748 36.91 71.33 -16.73
C ASN A 748 35.97 70.06 -16.61
N THR A 749 35.25 69.83 -15.53
CA THR A 749 34.30 68.78 -15.44
C THR A 749 33.00 69.16 -16.12
N LYS A 750 32.56 68.31 -17.06
CA LYS A 750 31.26 68.49 -17.73
C LYS A 750 30.12 67.83 -17.01
N LYS A 751 30.35 66.59 -16.55
CA LYS A 751 29.31 65.79 -15.86
C LYS A 751 29.87 65.03 -14.69
N LEU A 752 28.99 64.79 -13.70
CA LEU A 752 29.22 63.85 -12.61
C LEU A 752 28.20 62.73 -12.71
N ILE A 753 28.69 61.48 -12.54
CA ILE A 753 27.80 60.32 -12.52
C ILE A 753 27.90 59.64 -11.14
N PHE A 754 26.82 59.67 -10.42
CA PHE A 754 26.63 58.95 -9.13
C PHE A 754 25.95 57.66 -9.44
N TYR A 755 26.28 56.54 -8.75
CA TYR A 755 25.76 55.21 -9.08
C TYR A 755 25.88 54.26 -7.90
N THR A 756 25.05 53.19 -7.95
CA THR A 756 25.14 52.02 -7.09
C THR A 756 25.93 50.91 -7.81
N ASP A 757 26.45 49.94 -7.06
CA ASP A 757 27.33 48.88 -7.60
C ASP A 757 26.65 48.06 -8.69
N GLY A 758 25.32 47.87 -8.64
CA GLY A 758 24.57 47.21 -9.68
C GLY A 758 24.80 47.78 -11.10
N LEU A 759 25.21 49.04 -11.26
CA LEU A 759 25.59 49.57 -12.60
C LEU A 759 26.88 48.98 -13.13
N VAL A 760 27.90 48.80 -12.26
CA VAL A 760 29.26 48.39 -12.65
C VAL A 760 29.41 46.88 -12.71
N ASP A 761 28.62 46.14 -11.89
CA ASP A 761 28.66 44.71 -11.74
C ASP A 761 27.79 43.95 -12.76
N ILE A 762 27.08 44.68 -13.64
CA ILE A 762 26.28 44.05 -14.67
C ILE A 762 27.10 43.06 -15.49
N SER A 763 26.70 41.79 -15.49
CA SER A 763 27.38 40.74 -16.25
C SER A 763 26.94 40.72 -17.73
N SER A 764 27.88 40.35 -18.62
CA SER A 764 27.63 40.27 -20.06
C SER A 764 26.82 39.00 -20.40
N LYS A 765 25.83 39.14 -21.27
CA LYS A 765 25.10 38.02 -21.86
C LYS A 765 25.97 36.93 -22.48
N TYR A 766 27.10 37.34 -23.06
CA TYR A 766 27.99 36.44 -23.81
C TYR A 766 29.16 35.92 -22.99
N ASN A 767 29.53 36.61 -21.90
CA ASN A 767 30.62 36.20 -21.00
C ASN A 767 30.31 36.69 -19.57
N PRO A 768 29.71 35.83 -18.71
CA PRO A 768 29.33 36.23 -17.34
C PRO A 768 30.51 36.73 -16.45
N GLN A 769 31.75 36.47 -16.83
CA GLN A 769 32.95 36.97 -16.09
C GLN A 769 33.37 38.39 -16.49
N THR A 770 32.71 38.98 -17.49
CA THR A 770 33.03 40.33 -17.96
C THR A 770 31.94 41.29 -17.46
N THR A 771 32.32 42.27 -16.67
CA THR A 771 31.44 43.32 -16.17
C THR A 771 31.31 44.49 -17.15
N PHE A 772 30.25 45.27 -16.94
CA PHE A 772 30.00 46.46 -17.75
C PHE A 772 31.10 47.53 -17.55
N GLU A 773 31.60 47.66 -16.33
CA GLU A 773 32.72 48.55 -16.00
C GLU A 773 33.96 48.25 -16.81
N ASP A 774 34.38 46.99 -16.82
CA ASP A 774 35.60 46.54 -17.45
C ASP A 774 35.58 46.75 -18.97
N TYR A 775 34.42 46.55 -19.57
CA TYR A 775 34.34 46.49 -21.04
C TYR A 775 33.92 47.78 -21.74
N LEU A 776 32.95 48.54 -21.21
CA LEU A 776 32.31 49.57 -22.02
C LEU A 776 32.11 50.92 -21.30
N LEU A 777 32.00 50.95 -19.97
CA LEU A 777 31.50 52.07 -19.21
C LEU A 777 32.21 53.38 -19.49
N LYS A 778 33.53 53.44 -19.30
CA LYS A 778 34.31 54.68 -19.47
C LYS A 778 34.32 55.20 -20.92
N SER A 779 34.36 54.30 -21.88
CA SER A 779 34.31 54.65 -23.32
C SER A 779 32.93 55.17 -23.72
N LEU A 780 31.88 54.59 -23.17
CA LEU A 780 30.51 55.04 -23.37
C LEU A 780 30.30 56.44 -22.76
N PHE A 781 30.71 56.65 -21.54
CA PHE A 781 30.55 57.92 -20.85
C PHE A 781 31.30 59.04 -21.60
N LEU A 782 32.48 58.78 -22.11
CA LEU A 782 33.26 59.76 -22.89
C LEU A 782 32.58 60.12 -24.20
N ARG A 783 31.96 59.11 -24.85
CA ARG A 783 31.24 59.32 -26.13
C ARG A 783 29.99 60.17 -25.91
N LEU A 784 29.32 60.03 -24.74
CA LEU A 784 28.09 60.71 -24.39
C LEU A 784 28.29 62.06 -23.69
N LYS A 785 29.50 62.54 -23.48
CA LYS A 785 29.85 63.70 -22.65
C LYS A 785 29.16 65.03 -23.06
N ASP A 786 28.79 65.16 -24.32
CA ASP A 786 28.16 66.37 -24.89
C ASP A 786 26.65 66.22 -25.04
N LYS A 787 26.01 65.09 -24.61
CA LYS A 787 24.60 64.90 -24.59
C LYS A 787 23.96 65.59 -23.38
N ASN A 788 22.72 66.04 -23.50
CA ASN A 788 21.96 66.46 -22.33
C ASN A 788 21.75 65.31 -21.33
N PRO A 789 21.42 65.54 -20.08
CA PRO A 789 21.35 64.50 -19.04
C PRO A 789 20.35 63.39 -19.35
N GLU A 790 19.21 63.71 -19.94
CA GLU A 790 18.13 62.76 -20.26
C GLU A 790 18.60 61.81 -21.39
N ASP A 791 19.15 62.35 -22.48
CA ASP A 791 19.72 61.55 -23.57
C ASP A 791 20.92 60.73 -23.09
N PHE A 792 21.74 61.28 -22.19
CA PHE A 792 22.83 60.52 -21.57
C PHE A 792 22.33 59.28 -20.86
N VAL A 793 21.39 59.46 -19.93
CA VAL A 793 20.82 58.39 -19.12
C VAL A 793 20.12 57.36 -20.01
N GLU A 794 19.35 57.76 -20.98
CA GLU A 794 18.64 56.80 -21.86
C GLU A 794 19.63 56.01 -22.75
N ASN A 795 20.72 56.62 -23.21
CA ASN A 795 21.75 55.86 -23.98
C ASN A 795 22.54 54.89 -23.10
N VAL A 796 22.82 55.25 -21.85
CA VAL A 796 23.45 54.33 -20.88
C VAL A 796 22.52 53.18 -20.58
N LYS A 797 21.26 53.44 -20.27
CA LYS A 797 20.23 52.41 -20.04
C LYS A 797 20.13 51.43 -21.22
N ASN A 798 20.05 51.93 -22.45
CA ASN A 798 19.95 51.06 -23.64
C ASN A 798 21.22 50.24 -23.85
N SER A 799 22.36 50.76 -23.45
CA SER A 799 23.66 50.06 -23.54
C SER A 799 23.78 48.94 -22.51
N ILE A 800 23.35 49.18 -21.27
CA ILE A 800 23.34 48.10 -20.24
C ILE A 800 22.37 47.00 -20.57
N ILE A 801 21.16 47.31 -21.04
CA ILE A 801 20.17 46.33 -21.50
C ILE A 801 20.72 45.48 -22.64
N SER A 802 21.36 46.14 -23.64
CA SER A 802 21.96 45.44 -24.76
C SER A 802 23.15 44.55 -24.35
N PHE A 803 23.95 44.96 -23.35
CA PHE A 803 25.08 44.23 -22.84
C PHE A 803 24.65 43.02 -22.01
N HIS A 804 23.66 43.17 -21.12
CA HIS A 804 23.08 42.10 -20.29
C HIS A 804 22.16 41.19 -21.08
N GLY A 805 21.39 41.73 -22.04
CA GLY A 805 20.51 40.99 -22.90
C GLY A 805 19.04 40.91 -22.40
N SER A 806 18.72 41.44 -21.25
CA SER A 806 17.38 41.57 -20.66
C SER A 806 17.30 42.79 -19.74
N GLU A 807 16.07 43.16 -19.31
CA GLU A 807 15.87 44.11 -18.25
C GLU A 807 15.79 43.47 -16.84
N ASP A 808 15.95 42.14 -16.73
CA ASP A 808 15.94 41.41 -15.44
C ASP A 808 17.40 41.32 -14.98
N PHE A 809 17.80 42.31 -14.21
CA PHE A 809 19.20 42.43 -13.71
C PHE A 809 19.39 41.60 -12.42
N GLU A 810 20.67 41.24 -12.16
CA GLU A 810 21.06 40.45 -10.99
C GLU A 810 21.06 41.27 -9.68
N ASP A 811 21.04 42.63 -9.77
CA ASP A 811 20.98 43.55 -8.63
C ASP A 811 20.19 44.81 -8.97
N ASP A 812 19.91 45.63 -7.96
CA ASP A 812 19.29 46.91 -8.14
C ASP A 812 20.25 47.83 -8.90
N ILE A 813 19.78 48.63 -9.84
CA ILE A 813 20.60 49.56 -10.62
C ILE A 813 20.08 50.97 -10.47
N THR A 814 20.93 51.84 -9.93
CA THR A 814 20.65 53.26 -9.86
C THR A 814 21.85 54.06 -10.37
N PHE A 815 21.63 55.04 -11.25
CA PHE A 815 22.62 56.00 -11.59
C PHE A 815 22.00 57.38 -11.90
N ILE A 816 22.74 58.41 -11.56
CA ILE A 816 22.33 59.81 -11.69
C ILE A 816 23.38 60.60 -12.49
N CYS A 817 22.97 61.27 -13.51
CA CYS A 817 23.80 62.14 -14.31
C CYS A 817 23.53 63.60 -13.94
N VAL A 818 24.56 64.34 -13.57
CA VAL A 818 24.48 65.79 -13.33
C VAL A 818 25.33 66.54 -14.35
N ASP A 819 24.74 67.42 -15.09
CA ASP A 819 25.41 68.31 -16.01
C ASP A 819 25.87 69.59 -15.30
N LEU A 820 27.12 69.95 -15.49
CA LEU A 820 27.74 71.10 -14.82
C LEU A 820 27.93 72.30 -15.73
N VAL A 821 27.57 72.17 -16.99
CA VAL A 821 27.80 73.18 -18.02
C VAL A 821 26.53 74.03 -18.29
#